data_50b56eea8e05190e62c4c863d5d02bcd
#
_entry.id   50b56eea8e05190e62c4c863d5d02bcd
#
_cell.length_a   1.000
_cell.length_b   1.000
_cell.length_c   1.000
_cell.angle_alpha   90.00
_cell.angle_beta   90.00
_cell.angle_gamma   90.00
#
_symmetry.space_group_name_H-M   'P 1'
#
loop_
_entity.id
_entity.type
_entity.pdbx_description
1 polymer ?
#
loop_
_entity_poly.entity_id
_entity_poly.type
_entity_poly.pdbx_seq_one_letter_code
_entity_poly.pdbx_strand_id
1 'polypeptide(L)'
;MGTHFTDEDRLAPEMYDLLFTYVLDILKENTSTVNKTAKITAARVFLSHLNENIATATLERIQSAINLMTYSTNLTAFINWLHQHKMLAKSCQPYINTNAETLRSKSGDDALQAEQNKLPSENALLALGAIFYDVIPAYQDGDKEGAEAWQPLLLPMQKQRDSFSCTMAALGMASPNRIGAEQVLLTVQRIKPHTQVVDGKKKTVHYLNWRGSKGYKDNANHINAEMVDSLDRALHYTILATEPARALARFYRKPNRPLKEVLGEFKPSDENIALLKPSMSKSTNLLHLGLLLGFFDGSDKCARVTADTKGAIDRIYKPHHPKFIKPIAQLEAFDTLVFKSHCPYSQALTECNFTMQRQYDKYTAGKQELTVAEFQNHTIEMNQSHLKGYNKNQTRYVNFENTLFAYTQKQLGGQAAHPFFLVPISSLSGLFSNDLIKVNKNRLTLFERHGFSSNFLLKPHQLRHWQNDLLAKKGLPHHLISMLSGRKSAEQTLTYIHTTDAQNASVIGDISYSNELESEIENKLKLRIATMDQFNKAIDNETPTFVHETGFCDQNLALSPCIYMSEFETQCALCSSSCHVTHDREAIDLLQKDLKVQTHNLERVQASINFETSEGMQKWYKTHYRNTCMLKKLIEVLSDKAIEEGRMVRLLARSNSIRITNLETQTVEEQKLALPDAEQALQAAIEAKNDKNQDEATDNFLGFLDSL
;
A
#
# COMPACT_ATOMS: atom_id res chain seq x y z
N MET A 1 16.42 9.68 -10.42
CA MET A 1 17.44 9.19 -11.36
C MET A 1 16.90 9.51 -12.74
N GLY A 2 17.53 10.47 -13.44
CA GLY A 2 17.26 10.71 -14.85
C GLY A 2 17.80 9.53 -15.63
N THR A 3 16.97 8.80 -16.33
CA THR A 3 17.41 7.88 -17.36
C THR A 3 18.11 8.72 -18.43
N HIS A 4 19.40 8.50 -18.61
CA HIS A 4 20.11 9.03 -19.77
C HIS A 4 19.53 8.33 -21.01
N PHE A 5 18.81 9.08 -21.85
CA PHE A 5 18.39 8.60 -23.15
C PHE A 5 19.62 8.51 -24.06
N THR A 6 19.83 7.36 -24.68
CA THR A 6 20.80 7.16 -25.73
C THR A 6 20.15 7.42 -27.08
N ASP A 7 20.93 7.61 -28.13
CA ASP A 7 20.38 7.78 -29.49
C ASP A 7 19.63 6.52 -29.98
N GLU A 8 19.93 5.35 -29.39
CA GLU A 8 19.22 4.08 -29.63
C GLU A 8 17.79 4.07 -29.04
N ASP A 9 17.50 4.94 -28.08
CA ASP A 9 16.16 5.10 -27.49
C ASP A 9 15.24 6.02 -28.33
N ARG A 10 15.70 6.57 -29.45
CA ARG A 10 14.91 7.44 -30.33
C ARG A 10 13.92 6.62 -31.15
N LEU A 11 12.67 7.01 -31.09
CA LEU A 11 11.63 6.48 -31.97
C LEU A 11 11.82 7.04 -33.40
N ALA A 12 11.43 6.26 -34.40
CA ALA A 12 11.31 6.77 -35.75
C ALA A 12 10.31 7.97 -35.80
N PRO A 13 10.48 8.96 -36.69
CA PRO A 13 9.64 10.16 -36.71
C PRO A 13 8.15 9.87 -36.72
N GLU A 14 7.69 8.91 -37.50
CA GLU A 14 6.27 8.52 -37.57
C GLU A 14 5.75 7.95 -36.23
N MET A 15 6.58 7.18 -35.52
CA MET A 15 6.26 6.63 -34.23
C MET A 15 6.24 7.71 -33.16
N TYR A 16 7.09 8.73 -33.30
CA TYR A 16 7.10 9.88 -32.42
C TYR A 16 5.81 10.68 -32.55
N ASP A 17 5.35 10.96 -33.77
CA ASP A 17 4.11 11.70 -34.01
C ASP A 17 2.89 10.95 -33.49
N LEU A 18 2.86 9.61 -33.66
CA LEU A 18 1.83 8.75 -33.13
C LEU A 18 1.80 8.82 -31.58
N LEU A 19 2.98 8.67 -30.94
CA LEU A 19 3.09 8.78 -29.49
C LEU A 19 2.68 10.17 -29.00
N PHE A 20 3.09 11.23 -29.68
CA PHE A 20 2.76 12.59 -29.33
C PHE A 20 1.24 12.84 -29.36
N THR A 21 0.56 12.34 -30.40
CA THR A 21 -0.90 12.40 -30.52
C THR A 21 -1.59 11.67 -29.35
N TYR A 22 -1.11 10.49 -29.00
CA TYR A 22 -1.60 9.75 -27.85
C TYR A 22 -1.38 10.53 -26.54
N VAL A 23 -0.21 11.14 -26.37
CA VAL A 23 0.10 11.98 -25.17
C VAL A 23 -0.90 13.13 -25.04
N LEU A 24 -1.25 13.82 -26.12
CA LEU A 24 -2.21 14.93 -26.10
C LEU A 24 -3.59 14.44 -25.60
N ASP A 25 -4.03 13.26 -25.99
CA ASP A 25 -5.30 12.70 -25.53
C ASP A 25 -5.23 12.23 -24.06
N ILE A 26 -4.14 11.58 -23.67
CA ILE A 26 -3.93 11.19 -22.27
C ILE A 26 -3.88 12.41 -21.33
N LEU A 27 -3.34 13.54 -21.78
CA LEU A 27 -3.31 14.77 -20.97
C LEU A 27 -4.71 15.32 -20.69
N LYS A 28 -5.70 15.09 -21.57
CA LYS A 28 -7.11 15.48 -21.36
C LYS A 28 -7.84 14.60 -20.33
N GLU A 29 -7.34 13.38 -20.06
CA GLU A 29 -7.98 12.50 -19.10
C GLU A 29 -7.99 13.07 -17.68
N ASN A 30 -9.07 12.82 -16.95
CA ASN A 30 -9.16 13.19 -15.52
C ASN A 30 -8.56 12.08 -14.61
N THR A 31 -7.27 11.79 -14.81
CA THR A 31 -6.53 10.78 -14.04
C THR A 31 -5.27 11.39 -13.42
N SER A 32 -4.65 10.70 -12.45
CA SER A 32 -3.43 11.18 -11.79
C SER A 32 -2.24 11.25 -12.77
N THR A 33 -1.34 12.21 -12.55
CA THR A 33 -0.10 12.36 -13.35
C THR A 33 0.70 11.05 -13.40
N VAL A 34 0.73 10.28 -12.30
CA VAL A 34 1.43 8.97 -12.25
C VAL A 34 0.82 7.98 -13.23
N ASN A 35 -0.53 7.90 -13.29
CA ASN A 35 -1.20 7.01 -14.24
C ASN A 35 -1.00 7.46 -15.67
N LYS A 36 -1.06 8.78 -15.96
CA LYS A 36 -0.76 9.34 -17.28
C LYS A 36 0.66 8.96 -17.71
N THR A 37 1.65 9.19 -16.84
CA THR A 37 3.05 8.85 -17.12
C THR A 37 3.22 7.35 -17.36
N ALA A 38 2.56 6.49 -16.57
CA ALA A 38 2.64 5.04 -16.73
C ALA A 38 2.09 4.57 -18.10
N LYS A 39 0.94 5.11 -18.53
CA LYS A 39 0.36 4.84 -19.86
C LYS A 39 1.28 5.30 -20.99
N ILE A 40 1.82 6.51 -20.89
CA ILE A 40 2.74 7.09 -21.89
C ILE A 40 4.04 6.28 -21.95
N THR A 41 4.60 5.91 -20.81
CA THR A 41 5.83 5.10 -20.76
C THR A 41 5.61 3.73 -21.36
N ALA A 42 4.47 3.07 -21.09
CA ALA A 42 4.16 1.77 -21.69
C ALA A 42 4.02 1.87 -23.21
N ALA A 43 3.33 2.88 -23.73
CA ALA A 43 3.22 3.11 -25.17
C ALA A 43 4.59 3.37 -25.81
N ARG A 44 5.43 4.20 -25.18
CA ARG A 44 6.79 4.49 -25.69
C ARG A 44 7.65 3.23 -25.74
N VAL A 45 7.70 2.44 -24.67
CA VAL A 45 8.49 1.21 -24.61
C VAL A 45 8.00 0.20 -25.64
N PHE A 46 6.68 0.05 -25.80
CA PHE A 46 6.11 -0.80 -26.85
C PHE A 46 6.56 -0.37 -28.24
N LEU A 47 6.43 0.92 -28.57
CA LEU A 47 6.83 1.44 -29.87
C LEU A 47 8.35 1.29 -30.14
N SER A 48 9.18 1.41 -29.10
CA SER A 48 10.63 1.18 -29.24
C SER A 48 10.96 -0.29 -29.51
N HIS A 49 10.22 -1.24 -28.94
CA HIS A 49 10.40 -2.67 -29.23
C HIS A 49 9.79 -3.09 -30.58
N LEU A 50 8.70 -2.45 -31.00
CA LEU A 50 8.10 -2.70 -32.30
C LEU A 50 9.03 -2.27 -33.44
N ASN A 51 9.59 -1.07 -33.33
CA ASN A 51 10.55 -0.45 -34.24
C ASN A 51 10.18 -0.51 -35.71
N GLU A 52 8.88 -0.49 -36.02
CA GLU A 52 8.31 -0.43 -37.39
C GLU A 52 6.95 0.26 -37.37
N ASN A 53 6.43 0.65 -38.53
CA ASN A 53 5.15 1.33 -38.60
C ASN A 53 4.00 0.39 -38.17
N ILE A 54 3.21 0.84 -37.21
CA ILE A 54 2.13 0.05 -36.60
C ILE A 54 1.05 -0.31 -37.61
N ALA A 55 0.85 0.48 -38.68
CA ALA A 55 -0.13 0.22 -39.72
C ALA A 55 0.24 -0.97 -40.63
N THR A 56 1.51 -1.33 -40.69
CA THR A 56 2.04 -2.44 -41.48
C THR A 56 2.49 -3.61 -40.64
N ALA A 57 2.51 -3.44 -39.30
CA ALA A 57 2.96 -4.47 -38.40
C ALA A 57 1.98 -5.65 -38.32
N THR A 58 2.50 -6.87 -38.42
CA THR A 58 1.71 -8.10 -38.26
C THR A 58 1.37 -8.33 -36.79
N LEU A 59 0.32 -9.12 -36.53
CA LEU A 59 -0.04 -9.51 -35.14
C LEU A 59 1.13 -10.18 -34.40
N GLU A 60 1.86 -11.05 -35.09
CA GLU A 60 3.03 -11.74 -34.53
C GLU A 60 4.12 -10.75 -34.08
N ARG A 61 4.37 -9.73 -34.91
CA ARG A 61 5.36 -8.72 -34.61
C ARG A 61 4.94 -7.84 -33.44
N ILE A 62 3.66 -7.45 -33.38
CA ILE A 62 3.08 -6.71 -32.26
C ILE A 62 3.18 -7.54 -30.98
N GLN A 63 2.83 -8.83 -31.03
CA GLN A 63 2.92 -9.74 -29.89
C GLN A 63 4.37 -9.92 -29.42
N SER A 64 5.31 -10.07 -30.35
CA SER A 64 6.73 -10.15 -30.04
C SER A 64 7.23 -8.90 -29.30
N ALA A 65 6.83 -7.71 -29.73
CA ALA A 65 7.17 -6.46 -29.07
C ALA A 65 6.57 -6.38 -27.65
N ILE A 66 5.35 -6.87 -27.45
CA ILE A 66 4.71 -6.93 -26.13
C ILE A 66 5.43 -7.90 -25.20
N ASN A 67 5.85 -9.05 -25.71
CA ASN A 67 6.56 -10.08 -24.91
C ASN A 67 7.93 -9.62 -24.44
N LEU A 68 8.56 -8.66 -25.10
CA LEU A 68 9.80 -8.02 -24.68
C LEU A 68 9.61 -7.02 -23.53
N MET A 69 8.36 -6.62 -23.24
CA MET A 69 8.08 -5.65 -22.18
C MET A 69 8.08 -6.31 -20.80
N THR A 70 8.83 -5.75 -19.87
CA THR A 70 8.82 -6.19 -18.46
C THR A 70 7.44 -5.97 -17.79
N TYR A 71 6.70 -4.91 -18.19
CA TYR A 71 5.38 -4.56 -17.65
C TYR A 71 4.48 -4.08 -18.79
N SER A 72 3.49 -4.89 -19.15
CA SER A 72 2.57 -4.60 -20.25
C SER A 72 1.18 -4.08 -19.82
N THR A 73 0.86 -4.13 -18.52
CA THR A 73 -0.49 -3.84 -17.98
C THR A 73 -1.05 -2.48 -18.44
N ASN A 74 -0.21 -1.44 -18.51
CA ASN A 74 -0.64 -0.10 -18.90
C ASN A 74 -0.73 0.08 -20.43
N LEU A 75 -0.30 -0.90 -21.22
CA LEU A 75 -0.34 -0.87 -22.67
C LEU A 75 -1.76 -1.04 -23.20
N THR A 76 -2.64 -1.72 -22.47
CA THR A 76 -4.05 -1.94 -22.85
C THR A 76 -4.74 -0.63 -23.25
N ALA A 77 -4.44 0.47 -22.53
CA ALA A 77 -5.01 1.77 -22.85
C ALA A 77 -4.57 2.29 -24.23
N PHE A 78 -3.33 2.06 -24.62
CA PHE A 78 -2.80 2.46 -25.93
C PHE A 78 -3.35 1.59 -27.05
N ILE A 79 -3.40 0.28 -26.89
CA ILE A 79 -3.98 -0.63 -27.88
C ILE A 79 -5.46 -0.32 -28.10
N ASN A 80 -6.23 -0.09 -27.03
CA ASN A 80 -7.63 0.33 -27.15
C ASN A 80 -7.79 1.67 -27.87
N TRP A 81 -6.90 2.62 -27.60
CA TRP A 81 -6.86 3.91 -28.28
C TRP A 81 -6.58 3.76 -29.78
N LEU A 82 -5.63 2.89 -30.19
CA LEU A 82 -5.36 2.58 -31.57
C LEU A 82 -6.58 1.97 -32.32
N HIS A 83 -7.29 1.05 -31.65
CA HIS A 83 -8.53 0.48 -32.18
C HIS A 83 -9.64 1.53 -32.32
N GLN A 84 -9.79 2.40 -31.32
CA GLN A 84 -10.78 3.48 -31.32
C GLN A 84 -10.57 4.45 -32.47
N HIS A 85 -9.32 4.77 -32.77
CA HIS A 85 -8.93 5.64 -33.86
C HIS A 85 -8.74 4.92 -35.21
N LYS A 86 -9.08 3.62 -35.30
CA LYS A 86 -8.97 2.78 -36.48
C LYS A 86 -7.55 2.68 -37.06
N MET A 87 -6.54 2.88 -36.20
CA MET A 87 -5.12 2.74 -36.55
C MET A 87 -4.65 1.30 -36.46
N LEU A 88 -5.42 0.45 -35.78
CA LEU A 88 -5.21 -0.97 -35.66
C LEU A 88 -6.49 -1.70 -36.10
N ALA A 89 -6.36 -2.76 -36.94
CA ALA A 89 -7.50 -3.54 -37.39
C ALA A 89 -8.20 -4.23 -36.22
N LYS A 90 -9.54 -4.33 -36.24
CA LYS A 90 -10.32 -5.00 -35.18
C LYS A 90 -9.94 -6.47 -34.98
N SER A 91 -9.47 -7.13 -36.04
CA SER A 91 -8.97 -8.51 -36.00
C SER A 91 -7.60 -8.62 -35.33
N CYS A 92 -6.83 -7.55 -35.26
CA CYS A 92 -5.53 -7.52 -34.57
C CYS A 92 -5.73 -7.29 -33.10
N GLN A 93 -5.88 -8.36 -32.34
CA GLN A 93 -6.07 -8.33 -30.88
C GLN A 93 -4.89 -9.02 -30.20
N PRO A 94 -3.82 -8.27 -29.91
CA PRO A 94 -2.67 -8.85 -29.21
C PRO A 94 -3.03 -9.17 -27.77
N TYR A 95 -2.45 -10.23 -27.26
CA TYR A 95 -2.58 -10.61 -25.87
C TYR A 95 -1.71 -9.73 -24.97
N ILE A 96 -2.32 -9.08 -24.00
CA ILE A 96 -1.63 -8.28 -22.98
C ILE A 96 -1.86 -8.91 -21.61
N ASN A 97 -0.77 -9.36 -21.00
CA ASN A 97 -0.86 -9.93 -19.64
C ASN A 97 -1.22 -8.83 -18.64
N THR A 98 -2.44 -8.85 -18.10
CA THR A 98 -2.90 -7.90 -17.09
C THR A 98 -2.72 -8.48 -15.69
N ASN A 99 -2.51 -7.62 -14.68
CA ASN A 99 -2.43 -8.07 -13.28
C ASN A 99 -3.69 -8.82 -12.83
N ALA A 100 -4.85 -8.49 -13.39
CA ALA A 100 -6.10 -9.16 -13.09
C ALA A 100 -6.11 -10.61 -13.61
N GLU A 101 -5.58 -10.84 -14.82
CA GLU A 101 -5.45 -12.18 -15.39
C GLU A 101 -4.38 -13.00 -14.68
N THR A 102 -3.26 -12.38 -14.31
CA THR A 102 -2.22 -13.03 -13.52
C THR A 102 -2.74 -13.51 -12.16
N LEU A 103 -3.63 -12.74 -11.54
CA LEU A 103 -4.29 -13.12 -10.28
C LEU A 103 -5.34 -14.22 -10.50
N ARG A 104 -6.13 -14.15 -11.60
CA ARG A 104 -7.14 -15.16 -11.95
C ARG A 104 -6.51 -16.49 -12.42
N SER A 105 -5.34 -16.42 -13.06
CA SER A 105 -4.63 -17.61 -13.55
C SER A 105 -3.82 -18.34 -12.48
N LYS A 106 -3.58 -17.72 -11.32
CA LYS A 106 -2.94 -18.40 -10.18
C LYS A 106 -3.93 -19.32 -9.51
N SER A 107 -3.58 -20.59 -9.43
CA SER A 107 -4.38 -21.64 -8.81
C SER A 107 -3.50 -22.55 -7.96
N GLY A 108 -4.10 -23.32 -7.06
CA GLY A 108 -3.39 -24.24 -6.20
C GLY A 108 -2.50 -23.55 -5.16
N ASP A 109 -1.42 -24.22 -4.80
CA ASP A 109 -0.51 -23.78 -3.73
C ASP A 109 0.10 -22.41 -4.00
N ASP A 110 0.39 -22.06 -5.26
CA ASP A 110 0.90 -20.73 -5.64
C ASP A 110 -0.08 -19.61 -5.35
N ALA A 111 -1.38 -19.85 -5.54
CA ALA A 111 -2.42 -18.86 -5.23
C ALA A 111 -2.56 -18.67 -3.72
N LEU A 112 -2.58 -19.77 -2.95
CA LEU A 112 -2.61 -19.73 -1.49
C LEU A 112 -1.39 -19.00 -0.93
N GLN A 113 -0.20 -19.31 -1.42
CA GLN A 113 1.02 -18.63 -0.99
C GLN A 113 1.02 -17.14 -1.37
N ALA A 114 0.48 -16.80 -2.54
CA ALA A 114 0.33 -15.40 -2.93
C ALA A 114 -0.66 -14.64 -2.05
N GLU A 115 -1.74 -15.28 -1.59
CA GLU A 115 -2.69 -14.69 -0.63
C GLU A 115 -2.07 -14.57 0.76
N GLN A 116 -1.41 -15.61 1.27
CA GLN A 116 -0.71 -15.57 2.56
C GLN A 116 0.38 -14.50 2.59
N ASN A 117 1.10 -14.31 1.48
CA ASN A 117 2.12 -13.26 1.34
C ASN A 117 1.54 -11.82 1.37
N LYS A 118 0.23 -11.66 1.28
CA LYS A 118 -0.43 -10.36 1.49
C LYS A 118 -0.56 -9.99 2.97
N LEU A 119 -0.55 -10.97 3.86
CA LEU A 119 -0.53 -10.75 5.30
C LEU A 119 0.91 -10.59 5.81
N PRO A 120 1.13 -9.82 6.87
CA PRO A 120 2.42 -9.77 7.54
C PRO A 120 2.66 -11.10 8.27
N SER A 121 3.93 -11.49 8.45
CA SER A 121 4.25 -12.58 9.36
C SER A 121 3.97 -12.15 10.80
N GLU A 122 3.49 -13.06 11.63
CA GLU A 122 3.22 -12.81 13.04
C GLU A 122 4.50 -12.36 13.77
N ASN A 123 5.61 -13.02 13.51
CA ASN A 123 6.91 -12.65 14.07
C ASN A 123 7.33 -11.21 13.72
N ALA A 124 7.05 -10.73 12.50
CA ALA A 124 7.34 -9.34 12.14
C ALA A 124 6.45 -8.35 12.89
N LEU A 125 5.20 -8.69 13.17
CA LEU A 125 4.31 -7.86 13.99
C LEU A 125 4.76 -7.83 15.46
N LEU A 126 5.15 -8.96 16.02
CA LEU A 126 5.68 -9.05 17.39
C LEU A 126 6.99 -8.27 17.54
N ALA A 127 7.91 -8.42 16.58
CA ALA A 127 9.15 -7.65 16.55
C ALA A 127 8.88 -6.14 16.44
N LEU A 128 7.92 -5.73 15.60
CA LEU A 128 7.50 -4.34 15.48
C LEU A 128 6.94 -3.80 16.81
N GLY A 129 6.15 -4.59 17.52
CA GLY A 129 5.64 -4.26 18.86
C GLY A 129 6.77 -4.08 19.88
N ALA A 130 7.76 -4.99 19.90
CA ALA A 130 8.94 -4.87 20.76
C ALA A 130 9.74 -3.59 20.47
N ILE A 131 10.02 -3.32 19.19
CA ILE A 131 10.72 -2.08 18.77
C ILE A 131 9.92 -0.84 19.18
N PHE A 132 8.59 -0.89 19.01
CA PHE A 132 7.73 0.22 19.43
C PHE A 132 7.90 0.57 20.91
N TYR A 133 7.93 -0.42 21.80
CA TYR A 133 8.10 -0.20 23.23
C TYR A 133 9.50 0.24 23.61
N ASP A 134 10.54 -0.15 22.87
CA ASP A 134 11.89 0.36 23.06
C ASP A 134 12.03 1.82 22.65
N VAL A 135 11.42 2.18 21.51
CA VAL A 135 11.56 3.52 20.91
C VAL A 135 10.61 4.52 21.57
N ILE A 136 9.40 4.09 21.95
CA ILE A 136 8.37 4.90 22.59
C ILE A 136 7.94 4.22 23.90
N PRO A 137 8.69 4.39 24.99
CA PRO A 137 8.41 3.71 26.25
C PRO A 137 7.01 4.05 26.80
N ALA A 138 6.47 3.15 27.59
CA ALA A 138 5.22 3.39 28.29
C ALA A 138 5.36 4.52 29.32
N TYR A 139 4.25 5.20 29.61
CA TYR A 139 4.18 6.04 30.80
C TYR A 139 4.43 5.17 32.06
N GLN A 140 5.13 5.73 33.02
CA GLN A 140 5.18 5.10 34.32
C GLN A 140 3.88 5.40 35.08
N ASP A 141 3.38 4.43 35.83
CA ASP A 141 2.19 4.62 36.67
C ASP A 141 2.43 5.77 37.65
N GLY A 142 1.65 6.85 37.53
CA GLY A 142 1.77 8.05 38.33
C GLY A 142 2.28 9.31 37.63
N ASP A 143 2.89 9.19 36.45
CA ASP A 143 3.32 10.32 35.64
C ASP A 143 2.11 10.90 34.87
N LYS A 144 1.60 12.02 35.35
CA LYS A 144 0.43 12.69 34.76
C LYS A 144 0.62 13.10 33.29
N GLU A 145 1.85 13.18 32.79
CA GLU A 145 2.15 13.64 31.43
C GLU A 145 3.20 12.79 30.69
N GLY A 146 3.91 11.86 31.35
CA GLY A 146 4.90 10.97 30.68
C GLY A 146 6.08 11.66 30.01
N ALA A 147 6.02 12.98 29.90
CA ALA A 147 6.99 13.78 29.18
C ALA A 147 8.38 13.75 29.80
N GLU A 148 8.47 13.65 31.13
CA GLU A 148 9.75 13.61 31.85
C GLU A 148 10.53 12.34 31.54
N ALA A 149 9.87 11.18 31.47
CA ALA A 149 10.51 9.90 31.11
C ALA A 149 11.05 9.91 29.66
N TRP A 150 10.47 10.71 28.80
CA TRP A 150 10.89 10.84 27.40
C TRP A 150 11.91 11.94 27.14
N GLN A 151 12.19 12.84 28.07
CA GLN A 151 13.08 13.99 27.86
C GLN A 151 14.39 13.64 27.16
N PRO A 152 15.13 12.58 27.55
CA PRO A 152 16.36 12.21 26.85
C PRO A 152 16.16 11.81 25.40
N LEU A 153 14.97 11.26 25.06
CA LEU A 153 14.61 10.80 23.73
C LEU A 153 14.02 11.91 22.86
N LEU A 154 13.49 12.97 23.48
CA LEU A 154 12.83 14.09 22.81
C LEU A 154 13.78 15.24 22.48
N LEU A 155 15.06 15.16 22.85
CA LEU A 155 16.04 16.19 22.50
C LEU A 155 16.02 16.45 20.99
N PRO A 156 15.99 17.72 20.56
CA PRO A 156 15.82 18.10 19.14
C PRO A 156 16.91 17.54 18.22
N MET A 157 18.08 17.21 18.78
CA MET A 157 19.21 16.65 18.05
C MET A 157 19.17 15.12 17.97
N GLN A 158 18.31 14.46 18.72
CA GLN A 158 18.17 13.00 18.70
C GLN A 158 17.48 12.55 17.41
N LYS A 159 17.90 11.38 16.94
CA LYS A 159 17.30 10.75 15.75
C LYS A 159 15.89 10.27 16.09
N GLN A 160 14.92 10.75 15.30
CA GLN A 160 13.50 10.43 15.44
C GLN A 160 12.99 9.53 14.31
N ARG A 161 13.88 8.92 13.53
CA ARG A 161 13.50 8.09 12.39
C ARG A 161 12.72 6.84 12.81
N ASP A 162 13.17 6.20 13.86
CA ASP A 162 12.55 4.96 14.35
C ASP A 162 11.20 5.26 15.00
N SER A 163 11.09 6.36 15.78
CA SER A 163 9.83 6.81 16.35
C SER A 163 8.80 7.20 15.28
N PHE A 164 9.24 7.84 14.19
CA PHE A 164 8.39 8.12 13.04
C PHE A 164 7.84 6.83 12.42
N SER A 165 8.72 5.85 12.16
CA SER A 165 8.31 4.57 11.57
C SER A 165 7.40 3.76 12.48
N CYS A 166 7.65 3.76 13.79
CA CYS A 166 6.79 3.14 14.79
C CYS A 166 5.41 3.82 14.89
N THR A 167 5.37 5.16 14.86
CA THR A 167 4.08 5.90 14.89
C THR A 167 3.26 5.65 13.63
N MET A 168 3.89 5.63 12.45
CA MET A 168 3.22 5.28 11.19
C MET A 168 2.71 3.84 11.20
N ALA A 169 3.46 2.91 11.77
CA ALA A 169 3.02 1.53 11.92
C ALA A 169 1.84 1.40 12.90
N ALA A 170 1.89 2.09 14.04
CA ALA A 170 0.79 2.13 15.01
C ALA A 170 -0.51 2.69 14.38
N LEU A 171 -0.42 3.74 13.55
CA LEU A 171 -1.55 4.22 12.76
C LEU A 171 -2.09 3.12 11.83
N GLY A 172 -1.22 2.36 11.17
CA GLY A 172 -1.61 1.26 10.28
C GLY A 172 -2.27 0.09 11.00
N MET A 173 -1.89 -0.15 12.25
CA MET A 173 -2.46 -1.19 13.10
C MET A 173 -3.73 -0.75 13.83
N ALA A 174 -3.97 0.54 13.96
CA ALA A 174 -5.13 1.09 14.68
C ALA A 174 -6.38 1.22 13.81
N SER A 175 -6.24 1.25 12.49
CA SER A 175 -7.35 1.44 11.56
C SER A 175 -7.03 0.87 10.17
N PRO A 176 -8.03 0.31 9.46
CA PRO A 176 -7.84 -0.23 8.11
C PRO A 176 -7.67 0.86 7.03
N ASN A 177 -7.43 2.11 7.41
CA ASN A 177 -7.11 3.20 6.49
C ASN A 177 -5.81 2.95 5.74
N ARG A 178 -5.65 3.59 4.57
CA ARG A 178 -4.37 3.54 3.86
C ARG A 178 -3.32 4.33 4.63
N ILE A 179 -2.26 3.64 5.03
CA ILE A 179 -1.04 4.21 5.56
C ILE A 179 -0.14 4.57 4.38
N GLY A 180 0.42 5.68 4.29
CA GLY A 180 1.33 6.04 3.22
C GLY A 180 1.26 7.51 2.88
N ALA A 181 1.15 7.84 1.60
CA ALA A 181 1.34 9.20 1.10
C ALA A 181 0.40 10.25 1.72
N GLU A 182 -0.82 9.88 2.11
CA GLU A 182 -1.79 10.82 2.67
C GLU A 182 -1.65 10.99 4.19
N GLN A 183 -1.32 9.92 4.92
CA GLN A 183 -1.26 10.02 6.39
C GLN A 183 -0.06 10.81 6.90
N VAL A 184 0.98 10.98 6.10
CA VAL A 184 2.08 11.91 6.43
C VAL A 184 1.63 13.38 6.50
N LEU A 185 0.44 13.69 5.94
CA LEU A 185 -0.20 15.01 6.01
C LEU A 185 -1.12 15.18 7.23
N LEU A 186 -1.13 14.24 8.18
CA LEU A 186 -1.93 14.39 9.40
C LEU A 186 -1.54 15.67 10.13
N THR A 187 -2.55 16.39 10.58
CA THR A 187 -2.36 17.56 11.46
C THR A 187 -2.13 17.09 12.89
N VAL A 188 -1.52 17.97 13.68
CA VAL A 188 -1.37 17.76 15.13
C VAL A 188 -2.72 17.47 15.75
N GLN A 189 -2.87 16.30 16.34
CA GLN A 189 -4.09 15.85 17.02
C GLN A 189 -3.80 14.72 18.00
N ARG A 190 -4.69 14.57 18.98
CA ARG A 190 -4.75 13.44 19.89
C ARG A 190 -6.01 12.64 19.59
N ILE A 191 -6.08 11.42 20.11
CA ILE A 191 -7.27 10.58 20.06
C ILE A 191 -8.42 11.27 20.78
N LYS A 192 -9.60 11.25 20.19
CA LYS A 192 -10.81 11.85 20.77
C LYS A 192 -11.75 10.77 21.24
N PRO A 193 -12.19 10.78 22.50
CA PRO A 193 -13.23 9.89 22.98
C PRO A 193 -14.62 10.42 22.56
N HIS A 194 -15.53 9.51 22.25
CA HIS A 194 -16.94 9.78 22.10
C HIS A 194 -17.72 8.80 22.96
N THR A 195 -18.45 9.30 23.95
CA THR A 195 -19.22 8.49 24.87
C THR A 195 -20.70 8.62 24.54
N GLN A 196 -21.37 7.49 24.36
CA GLN A 196 -22.81 7.41 24.18
C GLN A 196 -23.41 6.38 25.14
N VAL A 197 -24.68 6.55 25.47
CA VAL A 197 -25.42 5.58 26.28
C VAL A 197 -26.19 4.67 25.32
N VAL A 198 -25.87 3.37 25.34
CA VAL A 198 -26.56 2.33 24.56
C VAL A 198 -27.06 1.30 25.56
N ASP A 199 -28.36 1.04 25.56
CA ASP A 199 -29.01 0.10 26.48
C ASP A 199 -28.72 0.37 27.95
N GLY A 200 -28.72 1.65 28.34
CA GLY A 200 -28.43 2.09 29.72
C GLY A 200 -26.95 1.99 30.14
N LYS A 201 -26.07 1.48 29.27
CA LYS A 201 -24.63 1.37 29.52
C LYS A 201 -23.86 2.45 28.75
N LYS A 202 -22.92 3.10 29.44
CA LYS A 202 -21.99 4.04 28.80
C LYS A 202 -20.99 3.26 27.94
N LYS A 203 -20.98 3.49 26.62
CA LYS A 203 -19.98 2.99 25.69
C LYS A 203 -19.12 4.16 25.21
N THR A 204 -17.81 4.08 25.43
CA THR A 204 -16.84 5.04 24.92
C THR A 204 -16.14 4.44 23.72
N VAL A 205 -16.20 5.14 22.61
CA VAL A 205 -15.45 4.82 21.39
C VAL A 205 -14.43 5.91 21.14
N HIS A 206 -13.33 5.56 20.51
CA HIS A 206 -12.25 6.47 20.23
C HIS A 206 -12.10 6.69 18.73
N TYR A 207 -11.82 7.91 18.29
CA TYR A 207 -11.66 8.24 16.88
C TYR A 207 -10.52 9.21 16.62
N LEU A 208 -10.05 9.20 15.39
CA LEU A 208 -9.03 10.09 14.86
C LEU A 208 -9.51 10.65 13.52
N ASN A 209 -9.08 11.87 13.18
CA ASN A 209 -9.31 12.44 11.86
C ASN A 209 -8.25 11.91 10.89
N TRP A 210 -8.69 11.24 9.85
CA TRP A 210 -7.83 10.63 8.84
C TRP A 210 -7.84 11.42 7.55
N ARG A 211 -6.71 11.42 6.85
CA ARG A 211 -6.64 11.97 5.50
C ARG A 211 -7.23 11.00 4.50
N GLY A 212 -8.18 11.46 3.71
CA GLY A 212 -8.73 10.68 2.62
C GLY A 212 -7.71 10.43 1.52
N SER A 213 -7.79 9.27 0.85
CA SER A 213 -6.89 8.88 -0.24
C SER A 213 -7.65 8.70 -1.55
N LYS A 214 -6.96 8.80 -2.70
CA LYS A 214 -7.54 8.58 -4.04
C LYS A 214 -8.81 9.38 -4.33
N GLY A 215 -8.85 10.66 -3.95
CA GLY A 215 -9.98 11.56 -4.19
C GLY A 215 -11.09 11.52 -3.13
N TYR A 216 -10.94 10.71 -2.08
CA TYR A 216 -11.88 10.72 -0.95
C TYR A 216 -11.63 11.90 -0.03
N LYS A 217 -12.70 12.37 0.62
CA LYS A 217 -12.63 13.43 1.64
C LYS A 217 -11.97 12.91 2.91
N ASP A 218 -11.43 13.83 3.72
CA ASP A 218 -10.98 13.53 5.08
C ASP A 218 -12.17 13.05 5.90
N ASN A 219 -11.95 12.11 6.80
CA ASN A 219 -13.00 11.48 7.59
C ASN A 219 -12.53 11.22 9.02
N ALA A 220 -13.45 11.28 9.96
CA ALA A 220 -13.23 10.77 11.32
C ALA A 220 -13.54 9.27 11.32
N ASN A 221 -12.57 8.46 11.75
CA ASN A 221 -12.73 7.03 11.81
C ASN A 221 -12.42 6.50 13.21
N HIS A 222 -13.15 5.44 13.55
CA HIS A 222 -12.96 4.68 14.76
C HIS A 222 -11.57 4.05 14.82
N ILE A 223 -11.02 3.95 16.03
CA ILE A 223 -9.76 3.29 16.33
C ILE A 223 -10.07 1.98 17.04
N ASN A 224 -9.37 0.92 16.68
CA ASN A 224 -9.45 -0.35 17.39
C ASN A 224 -9.11 -0.15 18.86
N ALA A 225 -10.00 -0.58 19.77
CA ALA A 225 -9.88 -0.34 21.21
C ALA A 225 -8.54 -0.81 21.79
N GLU A 226 -8.03 -1.93 21.31
CA GLU A 226 -6.74 -2.51 21.74
C GLU A 226 -5.54 -1.64 21.35
N MET A 227 -5.69 -0.75 20.37
CA MET A 227 -4.62 0.12 19.89
C MET A 227 -4.68 1.55 20.45
N VAL A 228 -5.72 1.89 21.22
CA VAL A 228 -5.95 3.27 21.69
C VAL A 228 -4.77 3.78 22.49
N ASP A 229 -4.34 3.05 23.52
CA ASP A 229 -3.28 3.49 24.43
C ASP A 229 -1.92 3.60 23.71
N SER A 230 -1.58 2.59 22.89
CA SER A 230 -0.34 2.60 22.12
C SER A 230 -0.31 3.73 21.10
N LEU A 231 -1.42 3.94 20.38
CA LEU A 231 -1.49 5.00 19.38
C LEU A 231 -1.50 6.39 20.02
N ASP A 232 -2.25 6.60 21.12
CA ASP A 232 -2.28 7.90 21.81
C ASP A 232 -0.89 8.27 22.36
N ARG A 233 -0.20 7.30 22.92
CA ARG A 233 1.19 7.46 23.36
C ARG A 233 2.12 7.83 22.19
N ALA A 234 2.03 7.13 21.06
CA ALA A 234 2.84 7.43 19.87
C ALA A 234 2.55 8.83 19.32
N LEU A 235 1.28 9.23 19.29
CA LEU A 235 0.87 10.58 18.85
C LEU A 235 1.43 11.65 19.80
N HIS A 236 1.31 11.45 21.12
CA HIS A 236 1.82 12.38 22.10
C HIS A 236 3.34 12.55 22.00
N TYR A 237 4.07 11.42 21.95
CA TYR A 237 5.51 11.42 21.74
C TYR A 237 5.90 12.20 20.47
N THR A 238 5.23 11.90 19.36
CA THR A 238 5.49 12.55 18.07
C THR A 238 5.20 14.04 18.11
N ILE A 239 4.10 14.47 18.77
CA ILE A 239 3.78 15.89 18.94
C ILE A 239 4.92 16.62 19.65
N LEU A 240 5.43 16.08 20.74
CA LEU A 240 6.53 16.68 21.50
C LEU A 240 7.84 16.69 20.69
N ALA A 241 8.20 15.56 20.09
CA ALA A 241 9.45 15.40 19.35
C ALA A 241 9.53 16.29 18.07
N THR A 242 8.38 16.65 17.51
CA THR A 242 8.30 17.45 16.26
C THR A 242 8.04 18.94 16.49
N GLU A 243 7.79 19.38 17.72
CA GLU A 243 7.52 20.79 18.01
C GLU A 243 8.67 21.73 17.63
N PRO A 244 9.97 21.37 17.81
CA PRO A 244 11.06 22.23 17.35
C PRO A 244 11.03 22.54 15.86
N ALA A 245 10.69 21.58 15.02
CA ALA A 245 10.59 21.79 13.56
C ALA A 245 9.36 22.65 13.19
N ARG A 246 8.26 22.53 13.94
CA ARG A 246 7.10 23.42 13.78
C ARG A 246 7.42 24.85 14.20
N ALA A 247 8.19 25.04 15.28
CA ALA A 247 8.67 26.35 15.68
C ALA A 247 9.52 27.00 14.58
N LEU A 248 10.46 26.26 13.99
CA LEU A 248 11.22 26.75 12.83
C LEU A 248 10.32 27.14 11.66
N ALA A 249 9.32 26.33 11.34
CA ALA A 249 8.39 26.64 10.25
C ALA A 249 7.59 27.92 10.51
N ARG A 250 7.15 28.16 11.75
CA ARG A 250 6.51 29.41 12.15
C ARG A 250 7.43 30.59 11.97
N PHE A 251 8.70 30.45 12.37
CA PHE A 251 9.73 31.48 12.18
C PHE A 251 10.00 31.73 10.69
N TYR A 252 10.22 30.71 9.87
CA TYR A 252 10.48 30.88 8.43
C TYR A 252 9.32 31.51 7.68
N ARG A 253 8.10 31.31 8.13
CA ARG A 253 6.92 31.97 7.53
C ARG A 253 6.84 33.45 7.85
N LYS A 254 7.17 33.85 9.08
CA LYS A 254 7.15 35.24 9.56
C LYS A 254 8.26 35.45 10.61
N PRO A 255 9.49 35.80 10.18
CA PRO A 255 10.63 35.95 11.10
C PRO A 255 10.45 37.05 12.16
N ASN A 256 9.62 38.04 11.87
CA ASN A 256 9.38 39.17 12.77
C ASN A 256 8.26 38.96 13.80
N ARG A 257 7.76 37.70 13.93
CA ARG A 257 6.78 37.36 14.98
C ARG A 257 7.40 37.48 16.37
N PRO A 258 6.57 37.79 17.40
CA PRO A 258 6.98 37.60 18.79
C PRO A 258 7.47 36.17 19.05
N LEU A 259 8.54 36.07 19.83
CA LEU A 259 9.15 34.77 20.13
C LEU A 259 8.15 33.76 20.74
N LYS A 260 7.22 34.23 21.60
CA LYS A 260 6.15 33.41 22.16
C LYS A 260 5.31 32.72 21.09
N GLU A 261 4.96 33.39 19.99
CA GLU A 261 4.19 32.81 18.90
C GLU A 261 5.02 31.84 18.06
N VAL A 262 6.33 32.06 17.95
CA VAL A 262 7.26 31.17 17.25
C VAL A 262 7.42 29.88 18.02
N LEU A 263 7.67 29.94 19.34
CA LEU A 263 7.85 28.75 20.18
C LEU A 263 6.57 27.90 20.26
N GLY A 264 5.38 28.53 20.31
CA GLY A 264 4.12 27.80 20.45
C GLY A 264 4.10 27.01 21.76
N GLU A 265 3.93 25.70 21.68
CA GLU A 265 3.93 24.79 22.84
C GLU A 265 5.33 24.34 23.29
N PHE A 266 6.38 24.69 22.54
CA PHE A 266 7.74 24.30 22.89
C PHE A 266 8.22 25.06 24.12
N LYS A 267 8.76 24.33 25.10
CA LYS A 267 9.35 24.89 26.33
C LYS A 267 10.89 24.79 26.25
N PRO A 268 11.60 25.90 26.03
CA PRO A 268 13.06 25.90 26.09
C PRO A 268 13.56 25.50 27.49
N SER A 269 14.77 24.94 27.59
CA SER A 269 15.39 24.65 28.86
C SER A 269 15.69 25.93 29.67
N ASP A 270 15.61 25.84 30.99
CA ASP A 270 15.92 26.95 31.88
C ASP A 270 17.35 27.47 31.69
N GLU A 271 18.30 26.59 31.39
CA GLU A 271 19.68 26.93 31.06
C GLU A 271 19.74 27.83 29.80
N ASN A 272 19.07 27.46 28.70
CA ASN A 272 19.07 28.26 27.48
C ASN A 272 18.34 29.57 27.64
N ILE A 273 17.27 29.60 28.44
CA ILE A 273 16.57 30.84 28.82
C ILE A 273 17.50 31.76 29.62
N ALA A 274 18.22 31.21 30.61
CA ALA A 274 19.16 31.97 31.43
C ALA A 274 20.33 32.53 30.63
N LEU A 275 20.82 31.79 29.64
CA LEU A 275 21.90 32.23 28.73
C LEU A 275 21.46 33.38 27.82
N LEU A 276 20.31 33.27 27.19
CA LEU A 276 19.84 34.22 26.19
C LEU A 276 19.06 35.40 26.81
N LYS A 277 18.35 35.18 27.92
CA LYS A 277 17.40 36.13 28.51
C LYS A 277 16.46 36.77 27.50
N PRO A 278 15.73 35.95 26.74
CA PRO A 278 14.96 36.41 25.59
C PRO A 278 13.74 37.22 26.01
N SER A 279 13.40 38.25 25.21
CA SER A 279 12.10 38.92 25.34
C SER A 279 11.03 38.13 24.55
N MET A 280 10.06 37.55 25.22
CA MET A 280 9.00 36.76 24.60
C MET A 280 8.07 37.57 23.67
N SER A 281 8.03 38.90 23.84
CA SER A 281 7.22 39.81 23.04
C SER A 281 7.95 40.37 21.80
N LYS A 282 9.26 40.16 21.69
CA LYS A 282 10.07 40.60 20.54
C LYS A 282 10.40 39.43 19.62
N SER A 283 10.75 39.79 18.38
CA SER A 283 11.34 38.80 17.44
C SER A 283 12.77 38.45 17.84
N THR A 284 13.26 37.36 17.34
CA THR A 284 14.61 36.84 17.60
C THR A 284 15.30 36.50 16.28
N ASN A 285 16.62 36.29 16.28
CA ASN A 285 17.33 35.80 15.11
C ASN A 285 17.30 34.23 15.10
N LEU A 286 17.65 33.68 13.94
CA LEU A 286 17.62 32.20 13.73
C LEU A 286 18.54 31.45 14.69
N LEU A 287 19.72 31.99 15.00
CA LEU A 287 20.69 31.32 15.89
C LEU A 287 20.24 31.33 17.35
N HIS A 288 19.67 32.44 17.79
CA HIS A 288 19.03 32.54 19.11
C HIS A 288 17.85 31.58 19.23
N LEU A 289 17.03 31.49 18.17
CA LEU A 289 15.96 30.50 18.12
C LEU A 289 16.52 29.07 18.20
N GLY A 290 17.59 28.75 17.45
CA GLY A 290 18.26 27.45 17.51
C GLY A 290 18.80 27.11 18.91
N LEU A 291 19.35 28.12 19.62
CA LEU A 291 19.76 27.95 21.02
C LEU A 291 18.58 27.60 21.92
N LEU A 292 17.48 28.33 21.81
CA LEU A 292 16.27 28.07 22.60
C LEU A 292 15.67 26.71 22.27
N LEU A 293 15.70 26.27 21.00
CA LEU A 293 15.22 24.96 20.56
C LEU A 293 16.17 23.82 20.94
N GLY A 294 17.31 24.08 21.58
CA GLY A 294 18.25 23.05 22.02
C GLY A 294 19.10 22.43 20.89
N PHE A 295 19.36 23.17 19.82
CA PHE A 295 20.21 22.69 18.73
C PHE A 295 21.69 22.75 19.01
N PHE A 296 22.10 23.41 20.10
CA PHE A 296 23.48 23.58 20.49
C PHE A 296 23.71 23.04 21.90
N ASP A 297 24.81 22.32 22.08
CA ASP A 297 25.19 21.73 23.36
C ASP A 297 26.68 21.97 23.65
N GLY A 298 27.03 22.11 24.93
CA GLY A 298 28.41 22.26 25.36
C GLY A 298 29.17 23.36 24.62
N SER A 299 30.27 22.98 23.94
CA SER A 299 31.12 23.86 23.15
C SER A 299 30.43 24.42 21.90
N ASP A 300 29.34 23.79 21.44
CA ASP A 300 28.59 24.22 20.26
C ASP A 300 27.74 25.47 20.53
N LYS A 301 27.58 25.88 21.78
CA LYS A 301 26.95 27.16 22.18
C LYS A 301 27.75 28.40 21.78
N CYS A 302 28.90 28.23 21.11
CA CYS A 302 29.75 29.27 20.57
C CYS A 302 29.89 29.13 19.06
N ALA A 303 30.06 30.25 18.37
CA ALA A 303 30.31 30.27 16.93
C ALA A 303 31.63 30.98 16.62
N ARG A 304 32.26 30.56 15.54
CA ARG A 304 33.41 31.28 15.01
C ARG A 304 32.95 32.52 14.21
N VAL A 305 33.56 33.66 14.52
CA VAL A 305 33.30 34.93 13.86
C VAL A 305 34.57 35.56 13.30
N THR A 306 34.47 36.44 12.33
CA THR A 306 35.60 37.29 11.90
C THR A 306 35.85 38.38 12.94
N ALA A 307 37.10 38.69 13.19
CA ALA A 307 37.46 39.89 13.95
C ALA A 307 37.34 41.12 13.06
N ASP A 308 37.02 42.27 13.66
CA ASP A 308 36.89 43.57 12.96
C ASP A 308 38.14 44.04 12.20
N THR A 309 39.26 43.37 12.42
CA THR A 309 40.53 43.66 11.75
C THR A 309 40.85 42.57 10.70
N LYS A 310 40.52 42.87 9.47
CA LYS A 310 40.78 42.00 8.33
C LYS A 310 42.29 41.76 8.11
N GLY A 311 42.67 40.49 8.00
CA GLY A 311 43.92 40.02 7.35
C GLY A 311 45.18 39.88 8.21
N ALA A 312 45.35 40.66 9.29
CA ALA A 312 46.56 40.54 10.12
C ALA A 312 46.45 39.45 11.21
N ILE A 313 45.25 39.16 11.67
CA ILE A 313 45.00 38.30 12.83
C ILE A 313 45.03 36.82 12.47
N ASP A 314 44.64 36.42 11.26
CA ASP A 314 44.72 35.00 10.82
C ASP A 314 46.12 34.44 10.74
N ARG A 315 47.12 35.34 10.64
CA ARG A 315 48.56 34.94 10.64
C ARG A 315 49.16 34.81 12.03
N ILE A 316 48.60 35.52 13.01
CA ILE A 316 49.15 35.64 14.37
C ILE A 316 48.44 34.72 15.37
N TYR A 317 47.16 34.47 15.19
CA TYR A 317 46.36 33.69 16.12
C TYR A 317 45.95 32.34 15.54
N LYS A 318 46.09 31.30 16.35
CA LYS A 318 45.60 29.95 16.00
C LYS A 318 44.08 30.00 15.79
N PRO A 319 43.51 29.08 14.96
CA PRO A 319 42.09 29.03 14.67
C PRO A 319 41.14 28.99 15.87
N HIS A 320 41.65 28.66 17.05
CA HIS A 320 40.90 28.52 18.30
C HIS A 320 41.12 29.71 19.26
N HIS A 321 41.69 30.81 18.79
CA HIS A 321 41.92 31.95 19.68
C HIS A 321 40.57 32.58 20.13
N PRO A 322 40.40 32.90 21.44
CA PRO A 322 39.14 33.43 21.98
C PRO A 322 38.57 34.68 21.26
N LYS A 323 39.40 35.49 20.63
CA LYS A 323 38.98 36.67 19.84
C LYS A 323 38.15 36.34 18.61
N PHE A 324 38.16 35.08 18.14
CA PHE A 324 37.40 34.64 16.98
C PHE A 324 36.17 33.78 17.37
N ILE A 325 35.88 33.70 18.65
CA ILE A 325 34.80 32.88 19.18
C ILE A 325 33.86 33.78 19.93
N LYS A 326 32.57 33.73 19.58
CA LYS A 326 31.51 34.48 20.22
C LYS A 326 30.40 33.53 20.66
N PRO A 327 29.91 33.61 21.92
CA PRO A 327 28.74 32.82 22.35
C PRO A 327 27.54 33.08 21.43
N ILE A 328 26.80 32.07 21.08
CA ILE A 328 25.62 32.18 20.20
C ILE A 328 24.60 33.17 20.81
N ALA A 329 24.44 33.16 22.13
CA ALA A 329 23.53 34.09 22.82
C ALA A 329 23.89 35.57 22.65
N GLN A 330 25.11 35.89 22.19
CA GLN A 330 25.59 37.27 21.98
C GLN A 330 25.69 37.67 20.49
N LEU A 331 25.30 36.74 19.59
CA LEU A 331 25.40 36.97 18.15
C LEU A 331 24.31 37.97 17.69
N GLU A 332 24.76 39.03 17.07
CA GLU A 332 23.88 40.04 16.46
C GLU A 332 23.79 39.85 14.94
N ALA A 333 22.82 40.48 14.30
CA ALA A 333 22.53 40.29 12.88
C ALA A 333 23.73 40.60 11.95
N PHE A 334 24.62 41.52 12.37
CA PHE A 334 25.79 41.96 11.61
C PHE A 334 27.06 41.14 11.89
N ASP A 335 27.07 40.29 12.91
CA ASP A 335 28.24 39.42 13.18
C ASP A 335 28.44 38.46 11.98
N THR A 336 29.71 38.34 11.55
CA THR A 336 30.05 37.51 10.41
C THR A 336 30.52 36.13 10.89
N LEU A 337 29.76 35.09 10.59
CA LEU A 337 30.05 33.71 10.84
C LEU A 337 31.08 33.18 9.85
N VAL A 338 32.01 32.34 10.31
CA VAL A 338 33.01 31.68 9.47
C VAL A 338 32.77 30.19 9.41
N PHE A 339 32.41 29.71 8.22
CA PHE A 339 32.17 28.30 7.97
C PHE A 339 33.45 27.63 7.46
N LYS A 340 34.04 26.76 8.27
CA LYS A 340 35.20 25.93 7.88
C LYS A 340 34.93 24.48 8.28
N SER A 341 35.33 23.53 7.43
CA SER A 341 35.43 22.13 7.84
C SER A 341 36.37 22.02 9.04
N HIS A 342 35.95 21.37 10.10
CA HIS A 342 36.70 21.21 11.36
C HIS A 342 36.75 22.42 12.30
N CYS A 343 35.69 23.20 12.38
CA CYS A 343 35.56 24.18 13.45
C CYS A 343 34.94 23.53 14.70
N PRO A 344 35.66 23.38 15.83
CA PRO A 344 35.16 22.70 17.01
C PRO A 344 34.08 23.51 17.77
N TYR A 345 33.89 24.80 17.44
CA TYR A 345 33.02 25.72 18.15
C TYR A 345 31.68 26.03 17.46
N SER A 346 31.34 25.29 16.44
CA SER A 346 30.04 25.45 15.80
C SER A 346 29.61 24.17 15.10
N GLN A 347 29.73 23.04 15.80
CA GLN A 347 29.39 21.75 15.23
C GLN A 347 27.98 21.68 14.70
N ALA A 348 27.02 22.29 15.39
CA ALA A 348 25.65 22.33 14.91
C ALA A 348 25.47 23.13 13.60
N LEU A 349 26.33 24.12 13.35
CA LEU A 349 26.40 24.87 12.10
C LEU A 349 27.27 24.16 11.06
N THR A 350 28.28 23.39 11.50
CA THR A 350 29.29 22.75 10.65
C THR A 350 29.15 21.22 10.56
N GLU A 351 28.20 20.62 11.23
CA GLU A 351 27.92 19.17 11.13
C GLU A 351 27.54 18.70 9.72
N CYS A 352 27.35 19.63 8.82
CA CYS A 352 27.34 19.36 7.40
C CYS A 352 28.72 18.87 6.99
N ASN A 353 28.80 17.70 6.40
CA ASN A 353 30.03 17.19 5.83
C ASN A 353 30.44 18.06 4.64
N PHE A 354 31.12 19.18 4.90
CA PHE A 354 31.61 20.11 3.89
C PHE A 354 32.69 19.51 2.95
N THR A 355 33.03 18.25 3.08
CA THR A 355 33.91 17.55 2.13
C THR A 355 33.27 17.48 0.73
N MET A 356 31.96 17.64 0.62
CA MET A 356 31.27 17.73 -0.67
C MET A 356 30.86 19.18 -0.98
N GLN A 357 31.45 19.79 -2.01
CA GLN A 357 31.15 21.15 -2.47
C GLN A 357 29.66 21.43 -2.59
N ARG A 358 28.90 20.49 -3.12
CA ARG A 358 27.43 20.60 -3.27
C ARG A 358 26.67 20.83 -1.94
N GLN A 359 27.15 20.26 -0.85
CA GLN A 359 26.51 20.44 0.47
C GLN A 359 26.91 21.80 1.05
N TYR A 360 28.17 22.15 0.91
CA TYR A 360 28.69 23.44 1.29
C TYR A 360 27.88 24.56 0.60
N ASP A 361 27.71 24.50 -0.71
CA ASP A 361 26.96 25.47 -1.50
C ASP A 361 25.49 25.57 -1.03
N LYS A 362 24.89 24.43 -0.69
CA LYS A 362 23.51 24.36 -0.20
C LYS A 362 23.31 25.15 1.12
N TYR A 363 24.24 25.00 2.08
CA TYR A 363 24.08 25.54 3.42
C TYR A 363 24.65 26.96 3.58
N THR A 364 25.61 27.33 2.79
CA THR A 364 26.34 28.60 2.90
C THR A 364 26.24 29.49 1.65
N ALA A 365 25.41 29.11 0.68
CA ALA A 365 25.36 29.76 -0.63
C ALA A 365 26.76 29.83 -1.32
N GLY A 366 27.62 28.83 -1.07
CA GLY A 366 28.98 28.80 -1.59
C GLY A 366 29.97 29.78 -0.92
N LYS A 367 29.54 30.47 0.14
CA LYS A 367 30.38 31.49 0.83
C LYS A 367 31.02 30.87 2.07
N GLN A 368 32.27 31.24 2.33
CA GLN A 368 32.96 30.89 3.57
C GLN A 368 32.59 31.78 4.76
N GLU A 369 32.11 32.95 4.48
CA GLU A 369 31.73 33.92 5.45
C GLU A 369 30.33 34.46 5.12
N LEU A 370 29.45 34.52 6.11
CA LEU A 370 28.10 35.04 6.02
C LEU A 370 27.78 35.78 7.32
N THR A 371 27.16 36.95 7.23
CA THR A 371 26.57 37.58 8.41
C THR A 371 25.44 36.69 8.93
N VAL A 372 25.10 36.80 10.21
CA VAL A 372 23.97 36.11 10.80
C VAL A 372 22.69 36.39 10.03
N ALA A 373 22.50 37.63 9.58
CA ALA A 373 21.34 38.03 8.77
C ALA A 373 21.33 37.33 7.39
N GLU A 374 22.50 37.29 6.69
CA GLU A 374 22.60 36.60 5.40
C GLU A 374 22.36 35.11 5.55
N PHE A 375 22.93 34.46 6.56
CA PHE A 375 22.71 33.00 6.85
C PHE A 375 21.23 32.76 7.14
N GLN A 376 20.58 33.58 7.94
CA GLN A 376 19.15 33.48 8.24
C GLN A 376 18.31 33.61 6.97
N ASN A 377 18.56 34.63 6.14
CA ASN A 377 17.80 34.84 4.92
C ASN A 377 17.96 33.68 3.92
N HIS A 378 19.19 33.23 3.73
CA HIS A 378 19.47 32.06 2.90
C HIS A 378 18.76 30.79 3.42
N THR A 379 18.80 30.55 4.74
CA THR A 379 18.13 29.39 5.35
C THR A 379 16.60 29.48 5.20
N ILE A 380 16.02 30.67 5.36
CA ILE A 380 14.58 30.90 5.11
C ILE A 380 14.24 30.60 3.65
N GLU A 381 15.00 31.12 2.71
CA GLU A 381 14.77 30.93 1.27
C GLU A 381 14.81 29.43 0.90
N MET A 382 15.82 28.71 1.37
CA MET A 382 15.97 27.29 1.12
C MET A 382 14.81 26.43 1.69
N ASN A 383 14.16 26.90 2.75
CA ASN A 383 13.05 26.19 3.38
C ASN A 383 11.66 26.63 2.87
N GLN A 384 11.55 27.69 2.06
CA GLN A 384 10.26 28.23 1.59
C GLN A 384 9.39 27.18 0.91
N SER A 385 9.97 26.34 0.04
CA SER A 385 9.27 25.27 -0.67
C SER A 385 8.73 24.18 0.28
N HIS A 386 9.28 24.06 1.49
CA HIS A 386 8.89 23.06 2.48
C HIS A 386 7.79 23.53 3.43
N LEU A 387 7.50 24.83 3.52
CA LEU A 387 6.48 25.39 4.40
C LEU A 387 5.05 24.93 4.07
N LYS A 388 4.83 24.46 2.85
CA LYS A 388 3.66 23.68 2.45
C LYS A 388 4.07 22.24 2.24
N GLY A 389 3.65 21.37 3.15
CA GLY A 389 3.88 19.93 3.04
C GLY A 389 2.90 19.30 2.06
N TYR A 390 3.37 18.74 0.97
CA TYR A 390 2.56 18.06 -0.04
C TYR A 390 2.63 16.55 0.11
N ASN A 391 1.55 15.86 -0.30
CA ASN A 391 1.63 14.44 -0.55
C ASN A 391 2.49 14.14 -1.79
N LYS A 392 2.85 12.87 -1.99
CA LYS A 392 3.72 12.43 -3.10
C LYS A 392 3.23 12.92 -4.48
N ASN A 393 1.92 13.01 -4.68
CA ASN A 393 1.31 13.39 -5.96
C ASN A 393 0.98 14.89 -6.06
N GLN A 394 1.33 15.69 -5.04
CA GLN A 394 1.07 17.14 -4.94
C GLN A 394 -0.42 17.53 -5.08
N THR A 395 -1.33 16.58 -4.83
CA THR A 395 -2.78 16.82 -4.91
C THR A 395 -3.37 17.41 -3.64
N ARG A 396 -2.65 17.28 -2.53
CA ARG A 396 -3.05 17.76 -1.21
C ARG A 396 -1.87 18.37 -0.47
N TYR A 397 -2.15 19.31 0.40
CA TYR A 397 -1.13 19.91 1.23
C TYR A 397 -1.63 20.18 2.66
N VAL A 398 -0.68 20.39 3.54
CA VAL A 398 -0.86 20.91 4.90
C VAL A 398 0.19 21.97 5.15
N ASN A 399 -0.12 22.98 5.96
CA ASN A 399 0.92 23.90 6.42
C ASN A 399 1.87 23.15 7.34
N PHE A 400 3.17 23.25 7.10
CA PHE A 400 4.18 22.49 7.84
C PHE A 400 4.07 22.69 9.35
N GLU A 401 3.78 23.92 9.81
CA GLU A 401 3.58 24.26 11.22
C GLU A 401 2.40 23.54 11.90
N ASN A 402 1.47 22.97 11.10
CA ASN A 402 0.29 22.27 11.58
C ASN A 402 0.39 20.76 11.42
N THR A 403 1.46 20.23 10.80
CA THR A 403 1.59 18.80 10.56
C THR A 403 2.10 18.07 11.80
N LEU A 404 1.60 16.85 11.99
CA LEU A 404 2.05 15.93 13.03
C LEU A 404 3.53 15.52 12.79
N PHE A 405 3.87 15.22 11.55
CA PHE A 405 5.18 14.69 11.15
C PHE A 405 6.12 15.80 10.63
N ALA A 406 6.34 16.80 11.49
CA ALA A 406 7.26 17.91 11.22
C ALA A 406 8.66 17.56 11.73
N TYR A 407 9.61 17.32 10.85
CA TYR A 407 10.98 16.96 11.24
C TYR A 407 12.00 17.90 10.61
N THR A 408 13.10 18.13 11.33
CA THR A 408 14.33 18.66 10.75
C THR A 408 15.14 17.53 10.13
N GLN A 409 16.06 17.88 9.22
CA GLN A 409 16.94 16.88 8.60
C GLN A 409 17.78 16.13 9.64
N LYS A 410 18.21 16.79 10.71
CA LYS A 410 18.98 16.19 11.79
C LYS A 410 18.20 15.09 12.50
N GLN A 411 16.94 15.32 12.79
CA GLN A 411 16.07 14.35 13.46
C GLN A 411 15.86 13.06 12.67
N LEU A 412 15.82 13.12 11.33
CA LEU A 412 15.65 11.91 10.51
C LEU A 412 16.97 11.24 10.10
N GLY A 413 18.07 11.91 10.35
CA GLY A 413 19.40 11.39 10.04
C GLY A 413 19.81 11.56 8.58
N GLY A 414 21.07 11.35 8.31
CA GLY A 414 21.71 11.48 7.00
C GLY A 414 23.11 12.10 7.16
N GLN A 415 24.02 11.82 6.21
CA GLN A 415 25.39 12.36 6.26
C GLN A 415 25.43 13.88 6.14
N ALA A 416 24.39 14.49 5.58
CA ALA A 416 24.29 15.93 5.33
C ALA A 416 23.12 16.56 6.14
N ALA A 417 22.79 16.00 7.26
CA ALA A 417 21.67 16.44 8.07
C ALA A 417 21.99 17.71 8.84
N HIS A 418 21.14 18.74 8.71
CA HIS A 418 21.31 20.01 9.40
C HIS A 418 20.05 20.36 10.21
N PRO A 419 20.17 20.86 11.46
CA PRO A 419 19.02 21.14 12.33
C PRO A 419 18.11 22.25 11.82
N PHE A 420 18.62 23.22 11.07
CA PHE A 420 17.83 24.33 10.53
C PHE A 420 17.11 24.02 9.21
N PHE A 421 17.28 22.82 8.64
CA PHE A 421 16.62 22.47 7.40
C PHE A 421 15.48 21.47 7.63
N LEU A 422 14.31 21.83 7.12
CA LEU A 422 13.10 21.04 7.23
C LEU A 422 13.14 19.84 6.25
N VAL A 423 12.52 18.76 6.63
CA VAL A 423 12.34 17.60 5.75
C VAL A 423 11.06 17.77 4.93
N PRO A 424 11.11 17.61 3.59
CA PRO A 424 9.90 17.65 2.77
C PRO A 424 8.94 16.54 3.18
N ILE A 425 7.69 16.87 3.51
CA ILE A 425 6.67 15.91 3.95
C ILE A 425 6.45 14.80 2.92
N SER A 426 6.54 15.14 1.62
CA SER A 426 6.39 14.16 0.53
C SER A 426 7.40 13.01 0.56
N SER A 427 8.57 13.21 1.17
CA SER A 427 9.61 12.18 1.28
C SER A 427 9.34 11.15 2.38
N LEU A 428 8.50 11.48 3.36
CA LEU A 428 8.26 10.67 4.56
C LEU A 428 7.59 9.32 4.24
N SER A 429 6.67 9.29 3.27
CA SER A 429 6.03 8.04 2.85
C SER A 429 7.02 7.04 2.27
N GLY A 430 8.00 7.54 1.49
CA GLY A 430 9.11 6.73 0.98
C GLY A 430 10.06 6.27 2.09
N LEU A 431 10.33 7.14 3.06
CA LEU A 431 11.16 6.81 4.22
C LEU A 431 10.54 5.65 5.02
N PHE A 432 9.25 5.74 5.35
CA PHE A 432 8.53 4.69 6.06
C PHE A 432 8.57 3.34 5.32
N SER A 433 8.24 3.34 4.03
CA SER A 433 8.29 2.12 3.23
C SER A 433 9.69 1.50 3.21
N ASN A 434 10.72 2.33 3.04
CA ASN A 434 12.11 1.87 2.97
C ASN A 434 12.66 1.40 4.32
N ASP A 435 12.07 1.80 5.43
CA ASP A 435 12.46 1.32 6.76
C ASP A 435 11.90 -0.08 7.06
N LEU A 436 10.80 -0.44 6.45
CA LEU A 436 10.16 -1.74 6.66
C LEU A 436 10.60 -2.80 5.63
N ILE A 437 11.11 -2.37 4.46
CA ILE A 437 11.50 -3.27 3.37
C ILE A 437 12.98 -3.05 3.04
N LYS A 438 13.71 -4.13 2.81
CA LYS A 438 15.10 -4.02 2.35
C LYS A 438 15.17 -3.58 0.89
N VAL A 439 15.53 -2.31 0.66
CA VAL A 439 15.61 -1.71 -0.69
C VAL A 439 16.96 -1.96 -1.34
N ASN A 440 18.04 -1.96 -0.55
CA ASN A 440 19.39 -2.26 -1.01
C ASN A 440 20.23 -2.89 0.11
N LYS A 441 21.36 -3.52 -0.26
CA LYS A 441 22.23 -4.25 0.67
C LYS A 441 22.85 -3.35 1.75
N ASN A 442 23.02 -2.06 1.47
CA ASN A 442 23.76 -1.12 2.33
C ASN A 442 22.84 -0.37 3.33
N ARG A 443 21.52 -0.57 3.26
CA ARG A 443 20.58 0.12 4.13
C ARG A 443 19.91 -0.86 5.07
N LEU A 444 20.11 -0.65 6.37
CA LEU A 444 19.46 -1.43 7.41
C LEU A 444 17.97 -1.04 7.51
N THR A 445 17.11 -2.04 7.61
CA THR A 445 15.70 -1.87 7.94
C THR A 445 15.53 -1.45 9.39
N LEU A 446 14.31 -1.07 9.80
CA LEU A 446 13.97 -0.84 11.20
C LEU A 446 14.30 -2.08 12.06
N PHE A 447 13.95 -3.26 11.57
CA PHE A 447 14.20 -4.53 12.25
C PHE A 447 15.69 -4.79 12.46
N GLU A 448 16.49 -4.66 11.39
CA GLU A 448 17.94 -4.86 11.47
C GLU A 448 18.63 -3.84 12.39
N ARG A 449 18.15 -2.58 12.46
CA ARG A 449 18.71 -1.57 13.39
C ARG A 449 18.50 -1.93 14.86
N HIS A 450 17.44 -2.68 15.16
CA HIS A 450 17.13 -3.17 16.50
C HIS A 450 17.53 -4.63 16.74
N GLY A 451 18.43 -5.17 15.90
CA GLY A 451 19.06 -6.48 16.12
C GLY A 451 18.25 -7.68 15.65
N PHE A 452 17.13 -7.47 14.95
CA PHE A 452 16.36 -8.56 14.34
C PHE A 452 16.98 -9.01 13.01
N SER A 453 16.67 -10.23 12.60
CA SER A 453 17.12 -10.79 11.33
C SER A 453 16.66 -9.99 10.11
N SER A 454 17.47 -9.99 9.04
CA SER A 454 17.12 -9.41 7.74
C SER A 454 15.87 -10.02 7.08
N ASN A 455 15.41 -11.17 7.57
CA ASN A 455 14.20 -11.84 7.09
C ASN A 455 12.91 -11.21 7.63
N PHE A 456 13.01 -10.36 8.66
CA PHE A 456 11.88 -9.59 9.17
C PHE A 456 11.59 -8.43 8.22
N LEU A 457 10.57 -8.60 7.39
CA LEU A 457 10.14 -7.62 6.40
C LEU A 457 8.64 -7.39 6.54
N LEU A 458 8.25 -6.12 6.38
CA LEU A 458 6.86 -5.72 6.47
C LEU A 458 6.54 -4.65 5.43
N LYS A 459 5.62 -4.94 4.51
CA LYS A 459 5.14 -3.91 3.59
C LYS A 459 4.05 -3.07 4.26
N PRO A 460 4.04 -1.74 4.17
CA PRO A 460 2.98 -0.90 4.77
C PRO A 460 1.56 -1.35 4.40
N HIS A 461 1.38 -1.88 3.19
CA HIS A 461 0.08 -2.36 2.73
C HIS A 461 -0.39 -3.63 3.44
N GLN A 462 0.52 -4.46 3.94
CA GLN A 462 0.19 -5.67 4.70
C GLN A 462 -0.51 -5.34 6.03
N LEU A 463 -0.18 -4.21 6.68
CA LEU A 463 -0.89 -3.75 7.88
C LEU A 463 -2.38 -3.51 7.59
N ARG A 464 -2.70 -2.98 6.41
CA ARG A 464 -4.09 -2.79 5.99
C ARG A 464 -4.79 -4.13 5.72
N HIS A 465 -4.11 -5.10 5.10
CA HIS A 465 -4.64 -6.45 4.92
C HIS A 465 -4.92 -7.09 6.28
N TRP A 466 -3.94 -7.03 7.17
CA TRP A 466 -4.07 -7.59 8.52
C TRP A 466 -5.25 -6.98 9.30
N GLN A 467 -5.41 -5.67 9.28
CA GLN A 467 -6.53 -5.00 9.97
C GLN A 467 -7.89 -5.39 9.39
N ASN A 468 -8.04 -5.45 8.07
CA ASN A 468 -9.29 -5.85 7.47
C ASN A 468 -9.64 -7.31 7.78
N ASP A 469 -8.64 -8.19 7.73
CA ASP A 469 -8.77 -9.61 8.06
C ASP A 469 -9.11 -9.81 9.54
N LEU A 470 -8.45 -9.08 10.45
CA LEU A 470 -8.76 -9.10 11.88
C LEU A 470 -10.19 -8.66 12.18
N LEU A 471 -10.66 -7.58 11.55
CA LEU A 471 -12.02 -7.09 11.73
C LEU A 471 -13.07 -8.07 11.18
N ALA A 472 -12.78 -8.71 10.04
CA ALA A 472 -13.63 -9.74 9.48
C ALA A 472 -13.70 -10.98 10.39
N LYS A 473 -12.55 -11.44 10.92
CA LYS A 473 -12.48 -12.54 11.90
C LYS A 473 -13.22 -12.23 13.20
N LYS A 474 -13.30 -10.96 13.61
CA LYS A 474 -14.12 -10.50 14.73
C LYS A 474 -15.61 -10.36 14.38
N GLY A 475 -16.04 -10.80 13.20
CA GLY A 475 -17.43 -10.80 12.77
C GLY A 475 -17.97 -9.43 12.31
N LEU A 476 -17.09 -8.44 12.06
CA LEU A 476 -17.55 -7.14 11.58
C LEU A 476 -18.03 -7.25 10.11
N PRO A 477 -19.24 -6.84 9.78
CA PRO A 477 -19.77 -6.89 8.42
C PRO A 477 -18.91 -6.13 7.40
N HIS A 478 -18.78 -6.67 6.20
CA HIS A 478 -17.86 -6.16 5.17
C HIS A 478 -18.17 -4.72 4.76
N HIS A 479 -19.44 -4.30 4.77
CA HIS A 479 -19.80 -2.90 4.46
C HIS A 479 -19.29 -1.94 5.54
N LEU A 480 -19.31 -2.32 6.82
CA LEU A 480 -18.76 -1.52 7.91
C LEU A 480 -17.23 -1.45 7.82
N ILE A 481 -16.55 -2.58 7.48
CA ILE A 481 -15.12 -2.58 7.21
C ILE A 481 -14.79 -1.65 6.03
N SER A 482 -15.64 -1.63 4.98
CA SER A 482 -15.48 -0.70 3.85
C SER A 482 -15.57 0.75 4.28
N MET A 483 -16.56 1.10 5.10
CA MET A 483 -16.72 2.46 5.64
C MET A 483 -15.52 2.86 6.49
N LEU A 484 -15.08 2.00 7.42
CA LEU A 484 -13.89 2.22 8.25
C LEU A 484 -12.61 2.36 7.43
N SER A 485 -12.54 1.71 6.28
CA SER A 485 -11.39 1.75 5.37
C SER A 485 -11.41 2.94 4.41
N GLY A 486 -12.46 3.78 4.46
CA GLY A 486 -12.65 4.90 3.53
C GLY A 486 -12.85 4.42 2.09
N ARG A 487 -13.65 3.36 1.86
CA ARG A 487 -13.97 2.81 0.53
C ARG A 487 -15.42 3.11 0.17
N LYS A 488 -15.72 3.12 -1.14
CA LYS A 488 -17.10 3.27 -1.65
C LYS A 488 -17.82 1.94 -1.86
N SER A 489 -17.10 0.86 -2.12
CA SER A 489 -17.63 -0.45 -2.46
C SER A 489 -17.17 -1.51 -1.46
N ALA A 490 -18.08 -2.34 -1.02
CA ALA A 490 -17.81 -3.51 -0.18
C ALA A 490 -16.96 -4.56 -0.93
N GLU A 491 -17.12 -4.69 -2.25
CA GLU A 491 -16.32 -5.58 -3.10
C GLU A 491 -14.80 -5.36 -2.96
N GLN A 492 -14.38 -4.08 -2.85
CA GLN A 492 -12.97 -3.76 -2.61
C GLN A 492 -12.46 -4.28 -1.26
N THR A 493 -13.35 -4.58 -0.32
CA THR A 493 -12.96 -5.13 0.99
C THR A 493 -12.64 -6.60 0.89
N LEU A 494 -13.32 -7.35 0.04
CA LEU A 494 -13.09 -8.79 -0.15
C LEU A 494 -11.65 -9.12 -0.56
N THR A 495 -11.00 -8.23 -1.33
CA THR A 495 -9.58 -8.40 -1.70
C THR A 495 -8.61 -8.29 -0.52
N TYR A 496 -9.07 -7.87 0.64
CA TYR A 496 -8.27 -7.67 1.86
C TYR A 496 -8.62 -8.64 2.98
N ILE A 497 -9.62 -9.48 2.79
CA ILE A 497 -10.03 -10.50 3.77
C ILE A 497 -9.39 -11.81 3.33
N HIS A 498 -8.69 -12.45 4.26
CA HIS A 498 -7.92 -13.67 4.03
C HIS A 498 -8.36 -14.77 5.01
N THR A 499 -9.62 -14.68 5.50
CA THR A 499 -10.22 -15.75 6.31
C THR A 499 -10.18 -17.06 5.56
N THR A 500 -9.68 -18.10 6.21
CA THR A 500 -9.66 -19.43 5.62
C THR A 500 -11.09 -20.00 5.66
N ASP A 501 -11.39 -20.87 4.69
CA ASP A 501 -12.71 -21.50 4.65
C ASP A 501 -12.98 -22.37 5.89
N ALA A 502 -11.92 -22.88 6.55
CA ALA A 502 -12.06 -23.56 7.84
C ALA A 502 -12.54 -22.62 8.95
N GLN A 503 -12.06 -21.37 8.96
CA GLN A 503 -12.52 -20.37 9.92
C GLN A 503 -13.96 -19.95 9.64
N ASN A 504 -14.34 -19.82 8.36
CA ASN A 504 -15.73 -19.55 7.97
C ASN A 504 -16.65 -20.72 8.36
N ALA A 505 -16.21 -21.95 8.13
CA ALA A 505 -16.97 -23.14 8.53
C ALA A 505 -17.12 -23.25 10.06
N SER A 506 -16.09 -22.88 10.83
CA SER A 506 -16.18 -22.81 12.30
C SER A 506 -17.21 -21.78 12.77
N VAL A 507 -17.20 -20.57 12.17
CA VAL A 507 -18.18 -19.51 12.51
C VAL A 507 -19.61 -19.94 12.16
N ILE A 508 -19.80 -20.60 11.02
CA ILE A 508 -21.11 -21.15 10.62
C ILE A 508 -21.51 -22.28 11.59
N GLY A 509 -20.56 -23.15 11.97
CA GLY A 509 -20.77 -24.15 12.99
C GLY A 509 -21.24 -23.54 14.31
N ASP A 510 -20.51 -22.55 14.83
CA ASP A 510 -20.84 -21.87 16.08
C ASP A 510 -22.21 -21.17 16.05
N ILE A 511 -22.58 -20.56 14.92
CA ILE A 511 -23.91 -19.94 14.71
C ILE A 511 -24.98 -21.03 14.58
N SER A 512 -24.70 -22.12 13.90
CA SER A 512 -25.64 -23.23 13.66
C SER A 512 -25.91 -24.07 14.92
N TYR A 513 -24.97 -24.05 15.87
CA TYR A 513 -25.02 -24.85 17.10
C TYR A 513 -25.20 -24.02 18.38
N SER A 514 -25.52 -22.71 18.28
CA SER A 514 -25.96 -21.98 19.46
C SER A 514 -27.31 -22.51 19.94
N ASN A 515 -27.37 -22.89 21.21
CA ASN A 515 -28.40 -23.74 21.85
C ASN A 515 -29.89 -23.36 21.70
N GLU A 516 -30.24 -22.24 21.12
CA GLU A 516 -31.64 -21.82 20.87
C GLU A 516 -32.15 -22.15 19.47
N LEU A 517 -31.26 -22.57 18.55
CA LEU A 517 -31.57 -22.85 17.13
C LEU A 517 -31.39 -24.33 16.75
N GLU A 518 -30.90 -25.18 17.70
CA GLU A 518 -30.45 -26.56 17.42
C GLU A 518 -31.51 -27.44 16.73
N SER A 519 -32.78 -27.34 17.08
CA SER A 519 -33.76 -28.30 16.53
C SER A 519 -34.27 -27.91 15.14
N GLU A 520 -34.28 -26.62 14.78
CA GLU A 520 -34.86 -26.17 13.51
C GLU A 520 -33.85 -26.12 12.37
N ILE A 521 -32.59 -25.71 12.65
CA ILE A 521 -31.52 -25.69 11.64
C ILE A 521 -31.05 -27.11 11.34
N GLU A 522 -30.92 -27.95 12.36
CA GLU A 522 -30.56 -29.36 12.19
C GLU A 522 -31.58 -30.12 11.31
N ASN A 523 -32.86 -29.85 11.50
CA ASN A 523 -33.92 -30.36 10.64
C ASN A 523 -33.91 -29.74 9.24
N LYS A 524 -33.53 -28.46 9.09
CA LYS A 524 -33.44 -27.77 7.79
C LYS A 524 -32.24 -28.18 6.94
N LEU A 525 -31.11 -28.48 7.56
CA LEU A 525 -29.93 -28.98 6.84
C LEU A 525 -30.02 -30.47 6.50
N LYS A 526 -30.79 -31.26 7.27
CA LYS A 526 -31.17 -32.63 6.94
C LYS A 526 -32.26 -32.69 5.86
N LEU A 527 -33.07 -31.63 5.74
CA LEU A 527 -34.10 -31.51 4.71
C LEU A 527 -33.45 -30.80 3.50
N ARG A 528 -33.50 -31.47 2.34
CA ARG A 528 -33.29 -30.79 1.05
C ARG A 528 -34.16 -29.54 1.04
N ILE A 529 -33.57 -28.37 0.82
CA ILE A 529 -34.36 -27.18 0.56
C ILE A 529 -34.94 -27.35 -0.85
N ALA A 530 -35.98 -28.11 -0.93
CA ALA A 530 -36.60 -28.52 -2.20
C ALA A 530 -37.88 -27.77 -2.53
N THR A 531 -38.43 -26.99 -1.58
CA THR A 531 -39.71 -26.28 -1.79
C THR A 531 -39.59 -24.81 -1.38
N MET A 532 -40.42 -23.95 -2.03
CA MET A 532 -40.47 -22.52 -1.75
C MET A 532 -40.95 -22.22 -0.30
N ASP A 533 -41.75 -23.10 0.28
CA ASP A 533 -42.20 -23.00 1.68
C ASP A 533 -41.07 -23.24 2.67
N GLN A 534 -40.15 -24.16 2.38
CA GLN A 534 -38.94 -24.40 3.17
C GLN A 534 -37.97 -23.25 3.04
N PHE A 535 -37.85 -22.65 1.86
CA PHE A 535 -37.10 -21.43 1.61
C PHE A 535 -37.62 -20.25 2.42
N ASN A 536 -38.93 -19.99 2.39
CA ASN A 536 -39.55 -18.90 3.13
C ASN A 536 -39.37 -19.06 4.64
N LYS A 537 -39.54 -20.29 5.17
CA LYS A 537 -39.25 -20.59 6.58
C LYS A 537 -37.78 -20.43 6.97
N ALA A 538 -36.86 -20.64 6.04
CA ALA A 538 -35.41 -20.41 6.27
C ALA A 538 -35.08 -18.92 6.26
N ILE A 539 -35.76 -18.09 5.48
CA ILE A 539 -35.58 -16.62 5.44
C ILE A 539 -36.12 -15.94 6.71
N ASP A 540 -37.19 -16.47 7.31
CA ASP A 540 -37.80 -15.89 8.53
C ASP A 540 -36.89 -16.02 9.77
N ASN A 541 -35.80 -16.81 9.70
CA ASN A 541 -34.78 -16.87 10.74
C ASN A 541 -33.64 -15.87 10.42
N GLU A 542 -33.09 -15.25 11.43
CA GLU A 542 -32.19 -14.07 11.40
C GLU A 542 -30.86 -14.19 10.58
N THR A 543 -30.57 -15.35 9.95
CA THR A 543 -29.44 -15.55 9.04
C THR A 543 -29.92 -15.73 7.60
N PRO A 544 -29.90 -14.68 6.75
CA PRO A 544 -30.31 -14.81 5.37
C PRO A 544 -29.31 -15.67 4.60
N THR A 545 -29.69 -16.90 4.30
CA THR A 545 -28.96 -17.81 3.41
C THR A 545 -29.59 -17.69 2.02
N PHE A 546 -28.77 -17.35 1.02
CA PHE A 546 -29.23 -17.30 -0.37
C PHE A 546 -29.19 -18.69 -0.99
N VAL A 547 -30.36 -19.18 -1.41
CA VAL A 547 -30.46 -20.47 -2.14
C VAL A 547 -30.37 -20.19 -3.63
N HIS A 548 -29.50 -20.93 -4.32
CA HIS A 548 -29.36 -20.93 -5.77
C HIS A 548 -29.68 -22.31 -6.34
N GLU A 549 -29.76 -22.43 -7.64
CA GLU A 549 -30.23 -23.65 -8.32
C GLU A 549 -29.46 -24.92 -7.99
N THR A 550 -28.17 -24.81 -7.61
CA THR A 550 -27.29 -25.96 -7.35
C THR A 550 -26.90 -26.12 -5.88
N GLY A 551 -27.51 -25.34 -4.96
CA GLY A 551 -27.19 -25.37 -3.55
C GLY A 551 -27.52 -24.05 -2.85
N PHE A 552 -26.66 -23.64 -1.91
CA PHE A 552 -26.87 -22.39 -1.16
C PHE A 552 -25.56 -21.65 -0.92
N CYS A 553 -25.64 -20.35 -0.74
CA CYS A 553 -24.50 -19.49 -0.45
C CYS A 553 -24.45 -19.19 1.06
N ASP A 554 -23.26 -19.39 1.65
CA ASP A 554 -23.00 -19.08 3.06
C ASP A 554 -22.68 -17.59 3.29
N GLN A 555 -22.59 -16.82 2.22
CA GLN A 555 -22.32 -15.39 2.31
C GLN A 555 -23.62 -14.63 2.68
N ASN A 556 -23.56 -13.82 3.74
CA ASN A 556 -24.67 -12.94 4.06
C ASN A 556 -24.77 -11.80 3.03
N LEU A 557 -25.61 -11.98 2.02
CA LEU A 557 -25.79 -11.05 0.91
C LEU A 557 -26.41 -9.71 1.32
N ALA A 558 -27.11 -9.65 2.45
CA ALA A 558 -27.62 -8.40 3.00
C ALA A 558 -26.47 -7.51 3.54
N LEU A 559 -25.41 -8.13 4.04
CA LEU A 559 -24.26 -7.43 4.61
C LEU A 559 -23.10 -7.28 3.61
N SER A 560 -22.98 -8.21 2.68
CA SER A 560 -21.87 -8.24 1.70
C SER A 560 -22.40 -8.70 0.35
N PRO A 561 -22.61 -7.78 -0.62
CA PRO A 561 -23.12 -8.14 -1.93
C PRO A 561 -22.17 -9.11 -2.63
N CYS A 562 -22.72 -10.06 -3.35
CA CYS A 562 -21.96 -11.01 -4.16
C CYS A 562 -21.14 -10.28 -5.23
N ILE A 563 -19.86 -10.62 -5.37
CA ILE A 563 -18.98 -10.05 -6.40
C ILE A 563 -19.37 -10.46 -7.83
N TYR A 564 -20.19 -11.51 -7.96
CA TYR A 564 -20.65 -12.07 -9.23
C TYR A 564 -22.11 -11.69 -9.56
N MET A 565 -22.71 -10.76 -8.79
CA MET A 565 -24.13 -10.37 -8.99
C MET A 565 -24.47 -9.85 -10.39
N SER A 566 -23.48 -9.39 -11.14
CA SER A 566 -23.67 -8.90 -12.51
C SER A 566 -23.44 -9.96 -13.60
N GLU A 567 -22.95 -11.14 -13.22
CA GLU A 567 -22.62 -12.22 -14.15
C GLU A 567 -23.48 -13.43 -13.81
N PHE A 568 -24.62 -13.53 -14.47
CA PHE A 568 -25.59 -14.61 -14.27
C PHE A 568 -24.98 -15.97 -14.62
N GLU A 569 -25.35 -17.01 -13.91
CA GLU A 569 -25.23 -18.42 -14.22
C GLU A 569 -23.95 -19.06 -13.64
N THR A 570 -23.57 -20.13 -13.83
CA THR A 570 -22.47 -21.06 -13.56
C THR A 570 -21.37 -20.70 -12.55
N GLN A 571 -21.25 -19.44 -12.14
CA GLN A 571 -20.19 -19.01 -11.22
C GLN A 571 -20.41 -19.48 -9.78
N CYS A 572 -21.65 -19.71 -9.37
CA CYS A 572 -21.95 -20.24 -8.05
C CYS A 572 -21.43 -21.67 -7.87
N ALA A 573 -21.47 -22.50 -8.91
CA ALA A 573 -20.98 -23.88 -8.83
C ALA A 573 -19.49 -23.99 -8.45
N LEU A 574 -18.67 -23.02 -8.87
CA LEU A 574 -17.23 -22.98 -8.58
C LEU A 574 -16.87 -21.93 -7.52
N CYS A 575 -17.85 -21.28 -6.90
CA CYS A 575 -17.62 -20.29 -5.86
C CYS A 575 -17.26 -20.97 -4.53
N SER A 576 -16.24 -20.43 -3.84
CA SER A 576 -15.85 -20.96 -2.53
C SER A 576 -16.88 -20.70 -1.41
N SER A 577 -17.82 -19.78 -1.62
CA SER A 577 -18.95 -19.54 -0.71
C SER A 577 -20.20 -20.37 -1.05
N SER A 578 -20.15 -21.13 -2.14
CA SER A 578 -21.24 -22.01 -2.50
C SER A 578 -21.12 -23.36 -1.81
N CYS A 579 -22.21 -23.78 -1.21
CA CYS A 579 -22.37 -25.08 -0.55
C CYS A 579 -23.33 -25.92 -1.36
N HIS A 580 -22.93 -27.12 -1.69
CA HIS A 580 -23.74 -28.12 -2.39
C HIS A 580 -24.08 -29.26 -1.43
N VAL A 581 -25.13 -30.00 -1.72
CA VAL A 581 -25.56 -31.13 -0.89
C VAL A 581 -25.36 -32.41 -1.66
N THR A 582 -24.77 -33.45 -1.00
CA THR A 582 -24.59 -34.75 -1.63
C THR A 582 -25.92 -35.40 -1.95
N HIS A 583 -25.99 -36.07 -3.11
CA HIS A 583 -27.13 -36.79 -3.66
C HIS A 583 -28.35 -35.91 -3.98
N ASP A 584 -28.20 -34.58 -4.04
CA ASP A 584 -29.24 -33.70 -4.57
C ASP A 584 -29.33 -33.91 -6.10
N ARG A 585 -30.39 -34.63 -6.52
CA ARG A 585 -30.55 -35.02 -7.93
C ARG A 585 -30.78 -33.82 -8.83
N GLU A 586 -31.54 -32.81 -8.38
CA GLU A 586 -31.84 -31.63 -9.18
C GLU A 586 -30.58 -30.77 -9.41
N ALA A 587 -29.82 -30.55 -8.35
CA ALA A 587 -28.54 -29.84 -8.43
C ALA A 587 -27.53 -30.59 -9.32
N ILE A 588 -27.42 -31.91 -9.16
CA ILE A 588 -26.51 -32.75 -9.97
C ILE A 588 -26.91 -32.68 -11.44
N ASP A 589 -28.21 -32.78 -11.77
CA ASP A 589 -28.69 -32.74 -13.16
C ASP A 589 -28.39 -31.36 -13.81
N LEU A 590 -28.50 -30.27 -13.06
CA LEU A 590 -28.17 -28.92 -13.52
C LEU A 590 -26.68 -28.78 -13.77
N LEU A 591 -25.84 -29.22 -12.80
CA LEU A 591 -24.38 -29.20 -12.94
C LEU A 591 -23.91 -30.06 -14.12
N GLN A 592 -24.57 -31.19 -14.38
CA GLN A 592 -24.27 -32.03 -15.56
C GLN A 592 -24.61 -31.34 -16.88
N LYS A 593 -25.73 -30.60 -16.92
CA LYS A 593 -26.08 -29.77 -18.10
C LYS A 593 -25.04 -28.70 -18.32
N ASP A 594 -24.64 -28.01 -17.26
CA ASP A 594 -23.58 -27.00 -17.34
C ASP A 594 -22.26 -27.61 -17.82
N LEU A 595 -21.84 -28.76 -17.25
CA LEU A 595 -20.65 -29.47 -17.68
C LEU A 595 -20.67 -29.74 -19.20
N LYS A 596 -21.81 -30.14 -19.77
CA LYS A 596 -21.96 -30.35 -21.23
C LYS A 596 -21.75 -29.05 -22.00
N VAL A 597 -22.31 -27.93 -21.53
CA VAL A 597 -22.15 -26.61 -22.16
C VAL A 597 -20.69 -26.18 -22.11
N GLN A 598 -20.03 -26.32 -20.96
CA GLN A 598 -18.63 -25.93 -20.79
C GLN A 598 -17.69 -26.79 -21.66
N THR A 599 -17.94 -28.08 -21.76
CA THR A 599 -17.19 -28.98 -22.64
C THR A 599 -17.35 -28.57 -24.09
N HIS A 600 -18.59 -28.26 -24.53
CA HIS A 600 -18.84 -27.79 -25.89
C HIS A 600 -18.14 -26.44 -26.18
N ASN A 601 -18.09 -25.54 -25.20
CA ASN A 601 -17.36 -24.27 -25.35
C ASN A 601 -15.84 -24.50 -25.55
N LEU A 602 -15.25 -25.46 -24.83
CA LEU A 602 -13.85 -25.86 -25.02
C LEU A 602 -13.61 -26.39 -26.44
N GLU A 603 -14.47 -27.28 -26.92
CA GLU A 603 -14.41 -27.83 -28.30
C GLU A 603 -14.50 -26.71 -29.33
N ARG A 604 -15.41 -25.77 -29.17
CA ARG A 604 -15.56 -24.62 -30.08
C ARG A 604 -14.33 -23.72 -30.12
N VAL A 605 -13.71 -23.46 -29.00
CA VAL A 605 -12.49 -22.64 -28.95
C VAL A 605 -11.32 -23.41 -29.58
N GLN A 606 -11.20 -24.70 -29.30
CA GLN A 606 -10.20 -25.56 -29.92
C GLN A 606 -10.35 -25.63 -31.45
N ALA A 607 -11.59 -25.63 -31.98
CA ALA A 607 -11.88 -25.63 -33.40
C ALA A 607 -11.65 -24.26 -34.08
N SER A 608 -11.45 -23.17 -33.31
CA SER A 608 -11.25 -21.83 -33.86
C SER A 608 -9.97 -21.75 -34.72
N ILE A 609 -10.02 -21.07 -35.86
CA ILE A 609 -8.90 -20.92 -36.80
C ILE A 609 -7.65 -20.32 -36.10
N ASN A 610 -7.85 -19.40 -35.17
CA ASN A 610 -6.76 -18.69 -34.52
C ASN A 610 -6.30 -19.35 -33.18
N PHE A 611 -6.75 -20.56 -32.88
CA PHE A 611 -6.44 -21.21 -31.59
C PHE A 611 -4.93 -21.42 -31.38
N GLU A 612 -4.20 -21.81 -32.41
CA GLU A 612 -2.77 -22.08 -32.38
C GLU A 612 -1.91 -20.81 -32.20
N THR A 613 -2.39 -19.69 -32.77
CA THR A 613 -1.64 -18.43 -32.79
C THR A 613 -2.08 -17.41 -31.74
N SER A 614 -3.25 -17.60 -31.12
CA SER A 614 -3.82 -16.67 -30.16
C SER A 614 -3.51 -17.08 -28.72
N GLU A 615 -2.51 -16.44 -28.12
CA GLU A 615 -2.19 -16.62 -26.71
C GLU A 615 -3.42 -16.36 -25.79
N GLY A 616 -4.29 -15.44 -26.14
CA GLY A 616 -5.51 -15.16 -25.40
C GLY A 616 -6.48 -16.34 -25.39
N MET A 617 -6.69 -17.00 -26.55
CA MET A 617 -7.53 -18.20 -26.65
C MET A 617 -6.90 -19.37 -25.88
N GLN A 618 -5.60 -19.58 -26.01
CA GLN A 618 -4.88 -20.63 -25.31
C GLN A 618 -4.97 -20.46 -23.80
N LYS A 619 -4.82 -19.24 -23.31
CA LYS A 619 -4.94 -18.96 -21.89
C LYS A 619 -6.38 -19.12 -21.38
N TRP A 620 -7.36 -18.66 -22.16
CA TRP A 620 -8.76 -18.92 -21.88
C TRP A 620 -9.03 -20.43 -21.83
N TYR A 621 -8.52 -21.19 -22.79
CA TYR A 621 -8.67 -22.64 -22.85
C TYR A 621 -8.11 -23.33 -21.59
N LYS A 622 -6.88 -23.00 -21.18
CA LYS A 622 -6.27 -23.56 -19.96
C LYS A 622 -7.12 -23.31 -18.72
N THR A 623 -7.56 -22.07 -18.53
CA THR A 623 -8.37 -21.69 -17.38
C THR A 623 -9.73 -22.39 -17.39
N HIS A 624 -10.37 -22.40 -18.56
CA HIS A 624 -11.68 -22.99 -18.73
C HIS A 624 -11.65 -24.52 -18.63
N TYR A 625 -10.64 -25.15 -19.21
CA TYR A 625 -10.39 -26.60 -19.08
C TYR A 625 -10.25 -27.01 -17.61
N ARG A 626 -9.44 -26.30 -16.85
CA ARG A 626 -9.29 -26.54 -15.41
C ARG A 626 -10.63 -26.41 -14.68
N ASN A 627 -11.37 -25.34 -14.92
CA ASN A 627 -12.68 -25.13 -14.30
C ASN A 627 -13.67 -26.24 -14.66
N THR A 628 -13.67 -26.70 -15.90
CA THR A 628 -14.49 -27.82 -16.36
C THR A 628 -14.11 -29.13 -15.66
N CYS A 629 -12.81 -29.38 -15.47
CA CYS A 629 -12.33 -30.51 -14.70
C CYS A 629 -12.75 -30.43 -13.21
N MET A 630 -12.71 -29.25 -12.62
CA MET A 630 -13.20 -29.05 -11.25
C MET A 630 -14.70 -29.28 -11.13
N LEU A 631 -15.49 -28.78 -12.07
CA LEU A 631 -16.94 -29.02 -12.13
C LEU A 631 -17.25 -30.52 -12.24
N LYS A 632 -16.51 -31.23 -13.08
CA LYS A 632 -16.63 -32.71 -13.20
C LYS A 632 -16.34 -33.39 -11.87
N LYS A 633 -15.26 -32.97 -11.18
CA LYS A 633 -14.90 -33.54 -9.87
C LYS A 633 -15.94 -33.22 -8.80
N LEU A 634 -16.52 -32.05 -8.81
CA LEU A 634 -17.63 -31.69 -7.92
C LEU A 634 -18.83 -32.65 -8.13
N ILE A 635 -19.23 -32.87 -9.38
CA ILE A 635 -20.32 -33.78 -9.72
C ILE A 635 -20.00 -35.22 -9.27
N GLU A 636 -18.76 -35.70 -9.48
CA GLU A 636 -18.30 -36.99 -9.02
C GLU A 636 -18.50 -37.15 -7.50
N VAL A 637 -18.06 -36.17 -6.70
CA VAL A 637 -18.19 -36.22 -5.24
C VAL A 637 -19.66 -36.13 -4.80
N LEU A 638 -20.46 -35.24 -5.43
CA LEU A 638 -21.89 -35.14 -5.11
C LEU A 638 -22.68 -36.41 -5.40
N SER A 639 -22.22 -37.20 -6.37
CA SER A 639 -22.86 -38.45 -6.81
C SER A 639 -22.22 -39.70 -6.19
N ASP A 640 -21.18 -39.56 -5.37
CA ASP A 640 -20.45 -40.72 -4.81
C ASP A 640 -21.27 -41.44 -3.76
N LYS A 641 -21.58 -42.69 -4.02
CA LYS A 641 -22.34 -43.55 -3.11
C LYS A 641 -21.62 -43.87 -1.80
N ALA A 642 -20.31 -43.67 -1.73
CA ALA A 642 -19.53 -43.85 -0.50
C ALA A 642 -19.76 -42.72 0.49
N ILE A 643 -20.22 -41.56 0.01
CA ILE A 643 -20.52 -40.40 0.83
C ILE A 643 -22.02 -40.40 1.17
N GLU A 644 -22.34 -40.22 2.42
CA GLU A 644 -23.73 -40.22 2.88
C GLU A 644 -24.53 -39.05 2.28
N GLU A 645 -25.83 -39.29 2.10
CA GLU A 645 -26.76 -38.27 1.63
C GLU A 645 -26.88 -37.11 2.64
N GLY A 646 -26.94 -35.87 2.15
CA GLY A 646 -27.12 -34.68 3.00
C GLY A 646 -25.81 -34.08 3.55
N ARG A 647 -24.63 -34.58 3.14
CA ARG A 647 -23.36 -33.96 3.50
C ARG A 647 -23.19 -32.64 2.71
N MET A 648 -22.67 -31.61 3.38
CA MET A 648 -22.38 -30.33 2.74
C MET A 648 -21.04 -30.40 2.03
N VAL A 649 -21.01 -30.10 0.75
CA VAL A 649 -19.81 -30.12 -0.11
C VAL A 649 -19.48 -28.73 -0.57
N ARG A 650 -18.22 -28.37 -0.46
CA ARG A 650 -17.70 -27.07 -0.84
C ARG A 650 -16.46 -27.22 -1.71
N LEU A 651 -16.47 -26.54 -2.85
CA LEU A 651 -15.34 -26.55 -3.78
C LEU A 651 -14.43 -25.37 -3.51
N LEU A 652 -13.17 -25.64 -3.21
CA LEU A 652 -12.14 -24.66 -2.99
C LEU A 652 -11.27 -24.54 -4.24
N ALA A 653 -11.74 -23.77 -5.22
CA ALA A 653 -11.11 -23.66 -6.52
C ALA A 653 -9.66 -23.14 -6.47
N ARG A 654 -9.31 -22.33 -5.47
CA ARG A 654 -7.95 -21.78 -5.32
C ARG A 654 -6.95 -22.82 -4.80
N SER A 655 -7.37 -23.70 -3.90
CA SER A 655 -6.51 -24.74 -3.31
C SER A 655 -6.59 -26.07 -4.05
N ASN A 656 -7.43 -26.18 -5.08
CA ASN A 656 -7.75 -27.44 -5.75
C ASN A 656 -8.18 -28.53 -4.73
N SER A 657 -9.07 -28.17 -3.82
CA SER A 657 -9.58 -29.12 -2.83
C SER A 657 -11.10 -29.06 -2.73
N ILE A 658 -11.68 -30.12 -2.22
CA ILE A 658 -13.09 -30.22 -1.86
C ILE A 658 -13.17 -30.47 -0.36
N ARG A 659 -14.07 -29.78 0.30
CA ARG A 659 -14.45 -30.03 1.69
C ARG A 659 -15.80 -30.70 1.75
N ILE A 660 -15.86 -31.76 2.54
CA ILE A 660 -17.06 -32.48 2.85
C ILE A 660 -17.31 -32.27 4.34
N THR A 661 -18.40 -31.63 4.68
CA THR A 661 -18.74 -31.33 6.06
C THR A 661 -19.90 -32.20 6.50
N ASN A 662 -19.70 -32.90 7.60
CA ASN A 662 -20.76 -33.59 8.32
C ASN A 662 -21.28 -32.66 9.41
N LEU A 663 -22.51 -32.15 9.24
CA LEU A 663 -23.12 -31.21 10.16
C LEU A 663 -23.55 -31.83 11.49
N GLU A 664 -23.79 -33.17 11.50
CA GLU A 664 -24.17 -33.90 12.72
C GLU A 664 -23.01 -34.06 13.68
N THR A 665 -21.84 -34.43 13.13
CA THR A 665 -20.63 -34.71 13.93
C THR A 665 -19.69 -33.52 13.99
N GLN A 666 -20.01 -32.40 13.30
CA GLN A 666 -19.18 -31.20 13.16
C GLN A 666 -17.77 -31.50 12.59
N THR A 667 -17.65 -32.56 11.80
CA THR A 667 -16.37 -32.95 11.21
C THR A 667 -16.26 -32.42 9.78
N VAL A 668 -15.06 -31.95 9.43
CA VAL A 668 -14.72 -31.47 8.09
C VAL A 668 -13.60 -32.31 7.54
N GLU A 669 -13.85 -32.96 6.41
CA GLU A 669 -12.87 -33.67 5.64
C GLU A 669 -12.46 -32.85 4.42
N GLU A 670 -11.16 -32.65 4.23
CA GLU A 670 -10.63 -31.94 3.07
C GLU A 670 -9.87 -32.91 2.18
N GLN A 671 -10.29 -33.01 0.92
CA GLN A 671 -9.67 -33.87 -0.09
C GLN A 671 -9.01 -32.98 -1.16
N LYS A 672 -7.72 -33.20 -1.44
CA LYS A 672 -7.05 -32.57 -2.58
C LYS A 672 -7.54 -33.22 -3.89
N LEU A 673 -7.88 -32.34 -4.85
CA LEU A 673 -8.28 -32.76 -6.18
C LEU A 673 -7.05 -32.98 -7.06
N ALA A 674 -6.88 -34.20 -7.55
CA ALA A 674 -5.94 -34.48 -8.64
C ALA A 674 -6.56 -34.00 -9.96
N LEU A 675 -6.19 -32.81 -10.40
CA LEU A 675 -6.62 -32.25 -11.66
C LEU A 675 -5.59 -32.57 -12.76
N PRO A 676 -6.04 -32.82 -14.00
CA PRO A 676 -5.13 -32.96 -15.14
C PRO A 676 -4.34 -31.64 -15.37
N ASP A 677 -3.12 -31.77 -15.88
CA ASP A 677 -2.29 -30.62 -16.23
C ASP A 677 -2.91 -29.88 -17.42
N ALA A 678 -3.31 -28.62 -17.21
CA ALA A 678 -3.92 -27.79 -18.24
C ALA A 678 -2.93 -27.39 -19.36
N GLU A 679 -1.63 -27.39 -19.07
CA GLU A 679 -0.60 -27.10 -20.08
C GLU A 679 -0.44 -28.30 -21.03
N GLN A 680 -0.38 -29.51 -20.47
CA GLN A 680 -0.35 -30.73 -21.26
C GLN A 680 -1.63 -30.91 -22.10
N ALA A 681 -2.78 -30.56 -21.52
CA ALA A 681 -4.06 -30.60 -22.23
C ALA A 681 -4.10 -29.58 -23.39
N LEU A 682 -3.54 -28.39 -23.20
CA LEU A 682 -3.41 -27.40 -24.27
C LEU A 682 -2.49 -27.90 -25.40
N GLN A 683 -1.32 -28.45 -25.06
CA GLN A 683 -0.40 -28.99 -26.04
C GLN A 683 -1.03 -30.13 -26.86
N ALA A 684 -1.69 -31.06 -26.19
CA ALA A 684 -2.43 -32.13 -26.85
C ALA A 684 -3.56 -31.59 -27.76
N ALA A 685 -4.24 -30.51 -27.35
CA ALA A 685 -5.28 -29.88 -28.15
C ALA A 685 -4.72 -29.21 -29.42
N ILE A 686 -3.53 -28.59 -29.32
CA ILE A 686 -2.84 -28.00 -30.48
C ILE A 686 -2.32 -29.08 -31.43
N GLU A 687 -1.70 -30.13 -30.90
CA GLU A 687 -1.21 -31.27 -31.69
C GLU A 687 -2.36 -31.95 -32.46
N ALA A 688 -3.46 -32.27 -31.77
CA ALA A 688 -4.63 -32.87 -32.38
C ALA A 688 -5.26 -32.01 -33.49
N LYS A 689 -5.12 -30.70 -33.40
CA LYS A 689 -5.58 -29.78 -34.46
C LYS A 689 -4.62 -29.78 -35.64
N ASN A 690 -3.31 -29.77 -35.40
CA ASN A 690 -2.29 -29.82 -36.41
C ASN A 690 -2.39 -31.12 -37.22
N ASP A 691 -2.63 -32.26 -36.57
CA ASP A 691 -2.84 -33.55 -37.24
C ASP A 691 -4.07 -33.50 -38.15
N LYS A 692 -5.21 -32.97 -37.67
CA LYS A 692 -6.41 -32.81 -38.51
C LYS A 692 -6.18 -31.89 -39.72
N ASN A 693 -5.46 -30.79 -39.53
CA ASN A 693 -5.12 -29.87 -40.61
C ASN A 693 -4.19 -30.52 -41.64
N GLN A 694 -3.29 -31.42 -41.21
CA GLN A 694 -2.44 -32.20 -42.13
C GLN A 694 -3.24 -33.26 -42.89
N ASP A 695 -4.17 -33.96 -42.24
CA ASP A 695 -5.04 -34.92 -42.89
C ASP A 695 -5.95 -34.27 -43.94
N GLU A 696 -6.60 -33.13 -43.61
CA GLU A 696 -7.42 -32.38 -44.54
C GLU A 696 -6.60 -31.81 -45.71
N ALA A 697 -5.36 -31.35 -45.47
CA ALA A 697 -4.47 -30.88 -46.53
C ALA A 697 -4.03 -32.03 -47.44
N THR A 698 -3.80 -33.22 -46.86
CA THR A 698 -3.44 -34.43 -47.61
C THR A 698 -4.61 -34.96 -48.44
N ASP A 699 -5.82 -34.96 -47.88
CA ASP A 699 -7.04 -35.34 -48.59
C ASP A 699 -7.38 -34.36 -49.71
N ASN A 700 -7.24 -33.06 -49.48
CA ASN A 700 -7.42 -32.04 -50.53
C ASN A 700 -6.37 -32.16 -51.61
N PHE A 701 -5.12 -32.47 -51.30
CA PHE A 701 -4.05 -32.68 -52.25
C PHE A 701 -4.26 -33.95 -53.08
N LEU A 702 -4.68 -35.04 -52.41
CA LEU A 702 -5.03 -36.31 -53.10
C LEU A 702 -6.26 -36.10 -53.99
N GLY A 703 -7.31 -35.42 -53.52
CA GLY A 703 -8.48 -35.09 -54.31
C GLY A 703 -8.17 -34.16 -55.53
N PHE A 704 -7.17 -33.28 -55.41
CA PHE A 704 -6.68 -32.49 -56.53
C PHE A 704 -5.91 -33.34 -57.54
N LEU A 705 -5.10 -34.29 -57.08
CA LEU A 705 -4.39 -35.21 -57.92
C LEU A 705 -5.34 -36.17 -58.70
N ASP A 706 -6.43 -36.62 -58.07
CA ASP A 706 -7.46 -37.45 -58.68
C ASP A 706 -8.32 -36.67 -59.71
N SER A 707 -8.27 -35.32 -59.68
CA SER A 707 -8.95 -34.45 -60.63
C SER A 707 -8.11 -34.00 -61.84
N LEU A 708 -6.80 -34.34 -61.83
CA LEU A 708 -5.87 -34.16 -62.95
C LEU A 708 -5.78 -35.41 -63.77
#